data_d9396da446808d9aff3cbf19967cd156
#
_entry.id   d9396da446808d9aff3cbf19967cd156
#
_cell.length_a   1.000
_cell.length_b   1.000
_cell.length_c   1.000
_cell.angle_alpha   90.00
_cell.angle_beta   90.00
_cell.angle_gamma   90.00
#
_symmetry.space_group_name_H-M   'P 1'
#
loop_
_entity.id
_entity.type
_entity.pdbx_description
1 polymer ?
#
loop_
_entity_poly.entity_id
_entity_poly.type
_entity_poly.pdbx_seq_one_letter_code
_entity_poly.pdbx_strand_id
1 'polypeptide(L)'
;MSVDSEPKPASPDARAGTTAGVLPLIFIGVLLAILTAVALLSLTAGDTGLVNVYGLTVTRVLAEIGSVLTVGSLLFAAFMVAPKKSGVLEVGAYAALRTASWAAVLWFFAALVSVVFNEADAINKPVGEVLRSDLLFTLIGELEQPKAWLVTAFIALVVAAASRFAVSWGWTATLFALALFGTLPVPVTGHSSAGGQHDLATNSLLFHLVAVSLWVGGLVALLVFGRRVTTGPELRLAATRFSATALVCWIVMAASGVINAWVRLPVSDLFTTSYGLLVVAKIAALVVLGGFGYLQRKKGVQAITDGGTSGALVRLAAVEIVVMFLTIGIAAALSRTPPPGVGEVPDAVALQLGYTLDGAPTLLRLLTAWRFDIIFGTLAIALAVLYLLGVRRLKARGDAWPVGRTIAWLLGCLTIVIATSSGFGRYAPGMFSIHMETHMMLSMLAPVFLVLGGAVTLALRALPVAGKDGPPGPREWLLAIVRSPVSRFLTHPVVALVLFVGSFYVLYFSGLFDVALDKHWAHLLMNAHFLLVGYIFYWPVIGIDPAPRRLPHLARLGMVFASLPFHAFFGVILMSMTTIIGERFYQGLGLSWANDLLGDQQLGGGIAWAAGELPLVIVLIALLIQWARADEREAKRQDRKADTEGDTEREAYNAMLRDLSERS
;
A
#
# COMPACT_ATOMS: atom_id res chain seq x y z
N MET A 1 46.93 -19.08 42.38
CA MET A 1 46.47 -17.70 42.32
C MET A 1 46.69 -17.23 40.87
N SER A 2 45.73 -17.41 40.02
CA SER A 2 45.70 -16.85 38.66
C SER A 2 44.72 -15.66 38.68
N VAL A 3 45.27 -14.49 38.37
CA VAL A 3 44.50 -13.24 38.31
C VAL A 3 43.81 -13.21 36.92
N ASP A 4 42.50 -13.33 36.90
CA ASP A 4 41.67 -13.09 35.72
C ASP A 4 41.80 -11.62 35.31
N SER A 5 42.35 -11.37 34.13
CA SER A 5 42.38 -10.04 33.52
C SER A 5 41.02 -9.72 32.90
N GLU A 6 40.27 -8.81 33.50
CA GLU A 6 39.08 -8.21 32.86
C GLU A 6 39.42 -7.61 31.51
N PRO A 7 38.58 -7.78 30.47
CA PRO A 7 38.78 -7.17 29.18
C PRO A 7 38.58 -5.64 29.28
N LYS A 8 39.64 -4.91 28.93
CA LYS A 8 39.70 -3.45 28.89
C LYS A 8 38.56 -2.89 28.02
N PRO A 9 37.76 -1.97 28.49
CA PRO A 9 36.68 -1.36 27.68
C PRO A 9 37.29 -0.62 26.50
N ALA A 10 36.77 -0.88 25.29
CA ALA A 10 37.21 -0.25 24.06
C ALA A 10 37.05 1.27 24.15
N SER A 11 38.08 2.03 23.76
CA SER A 11 38.09 3.48 23.82
C SER A 11 36.95 4.14 23.03
N PRO A 12 36.38 5.24 23.52
CA PRO A 12 35.29 5.97 22.84
C PRO A 12 35.65 6.49 21.45
N ASP A 13 36.92 6.74 21.17
CA ASP A 13 37.44 7.31 19.92
C ASP A 13 37.36 6.36 18.72
N ALA A 14 37.40 5.04 18.93
CA ALA A 14 37.22 4.10 17.82
C ALA A 14 35.79 4.06 17.24
N ARG A 15 34.82 4.54 18.00
CA ARG A 15 33.40 4.60 17.60
C ARG A 15 33.01 5.87 16.85
N ALA A 16 33.73 6.98 17.05
CA ALA A 16 33.49 8.27 16.38
C ALA A 16 34.01 8.31 14.94
N GLY A 17 35.12 7.60 14.65
CA GLY A 17 35.81 7.67 13.35
C GLY A 17 35.04 7.03 12.17
N THR A 18 34.03 6.21 12.38
CA THR A 18 33.37 5.45 11.31
C THR A 18 32.03 6.04 10.80
N THR A 19 31.34 6.85 11.59
CA THR A 19 30.19 7.63 11.13
C THR A 19 30.62 8.88 10.35
N ALA A 20 31.82 9.40 10.61
CA ALA A 20 32.41 10.52 9.88
C ALA A 20 32.63 10.23 8.38
N GLY A 21 32.75 8.95 7.97
CA GLY A 21 32.97 8.59 6.56
C GLY A 21 31.70 8.43 5.71
N VAL A 22 30.53 8.16 6.31
CA VAL A 22 29.28 7.90 5.55
C VAL A 22 28.49 9.20 5.31
N LEU A 23 28.50 10.14 6.25
CA LEU A 23 27.82 11.43 6.09
C LEU A 23 28.36 12.25 4.91
N PRO A 24 29.69 12.43 4.73
CA PRO A 24 30.23 13.07 3.53
C PRO A 24 29.80 12.38 2.24
N LEU A 25 29.71 11.07 2.24
CA LEU A 25 29.31 10.29 1.08
C LEU A 25 27.86 10.55 0.68
N ILE A 26 26.95 10.63 1.67
CA ILE A 26 25.55 11.02 1.43
C ILE A 26 25.50 12.44 0.89
N PHE A 27 26.22 13.37 1.48
CA PHE A 27 26.27 14.74 1.01
C PHE A 27 26.80 14.86 -0.43
N ILE A 28 27.89 14.16 -0.76
CA ILE A 28 28.42 14.06 -2.12
C ILE A 28 27.36 13.47 -3.06
N GLY A 29 26.69 12.39 -2.65
CA GLY A 29 25.61 11.77 -3.42
C GLY A 29 24.46 12.75 -3.73
N VAL A 30 24.02 13.50 -2.72
CA VAL A 30 22.97 14.53 -2.89
C VAL A 30 23.43 15.60 -3.88
N LEU A 31 24.65 16.11 -3.72
CA LEU A 31 25.24 17.10 -4.62
C LEU A 31 25.33 16.57 -6.04
N LEU A 32 25.78 15.34 -6.22
CA LEU A 32 25.85 14.68 -7.53
C LEU A 32 24.47 14.51 -8.15
N ALA A 33 23.44 14.13 -7.39
CA ALA A 33 22.08 14.03 -7.89
C ALA A 33 21.57 15.37 -8.42
N ILE A 34 21.77 16.46 -7.66
CA ILE A 34 21.38 17.82 -8.06
C ILE A 34 22.16 18.25 -9.31
N LEU A 35 23.49 18.12 -9.29
CA LEU A 35 24.32 18.50 -10.42
C LEU A 35 23.98 17.72 -11.70
N THR A 36 23.72 16.41 -11.58
CA THR A 36 23.30 15.58 -12.71
C THR A 36 21.96 16.04 -13.26
N ALA A 37 20.96 16.28 -12.41
CA ALA A 37 19.65 16.75 -12.84
C ALA A 37 19.74 18.12 -13.54
N VAL A 38 20.48 19.08 -12.96
CA VAL A 38 20.68 20.41 -13.53
C VAL A 38 21.45 20.34 -14.84
N ALA A 39 22.56 19.59 -14.90
CA ALA A 39 23.35 19.45 -16.11
C ALA A 39 22.57 18.83 -17.29
N LEU A 40 21.80 17.79 -17.03
CA LEU A 40 20.99 17.15 -18.04
C LEU A 40 19.87 18.07 -18.54
N LEU A 41 19.24 18.83 -17.66
CA LEU A 41 18.21 19.80 -18.04
C LEU A 41 18.78 20.97 -18.83
N SER A 42 20.00 21.45 -18.53
CA SER A 42 20.64 22.52 -19.29
C SER A 42 20.90 22.11 -20.75
N LEU A 43 20.98 20.81 -21.04
CA LEU A 43 21.13 20.29 -22.40
C LEU A 43 19.80 20.17 -23.16
N THR A 44 18.68 20.17 -22.46
CA THR A 44 17.35 19.89 -23.01
C THR A 44 16.36 21.06 -22.88
N ALA A 45 16.61 22.02 -21.98
CA ALA A 45 15.73 23.14 -21.72
C ALA A 45 16.04 24.31 -22.68
N GLY A 46 14.99 24.88 -23.27
CA GLY A 46 15.08 26.17 -23.96
C GLY A 46 15.21 27.36 -22.97
N ASP A 47 15.35 28.57 -23.49
CA ASP A 47 15.66 29.83 -22.77
C ASP A 47 14.57 30.33 -21.79
N THR A 48 13.52 29.57 -21.50
CA THR A 48 12.38 30.03 -20.72
C THR A 48 12.52 29.73 -19.23
N GLY A 49 12.59 30.80 -18.41
CA GLY A 49 12.35 30.68 -16.96
C GLY A 49 13.35 29.85 -16.15
N LEU A 50 14.65 29.94 -16.44
CA LEU A 50 15.73 29.13 -15.83
C LEU A 50 15.62 28.99 -14.31
N VAL A 51 15.23 30.03 -13.59
CA VAL A 51 15.09 30.01 -12.13
C VAL A 51 13.98 29.07 -11.70
N ASN A 52 12.83 29.07 -12.39
CA ASN A 52 11.70 28.18 -12.07
C ASN A 52 12.06 26.72 -12.36
N VAL A 53 12.64 26.44 -13.54
CA VAL A 53 13.01 25.09 -13.96
C VAL A 53 14.04 24.47 -13.03
N TYR A 54 15.13 25.19 -12.73
CA TYR A 54 16.17 24.68 -11.83
C TYR A 54 15.70 24.65 -10.38
N GLY A 55 14.97 25.67 -9.92
CA GLY A 55 14.41 25.73 -8.57
C GLY A 55 13.46 24.56 -8.29
N LEU A 56 12.52 24.30 -9.20
CA LEU A 56 11.61 23.17 -9.09
C LEU A 56 12.36 21.83 -9.10
N THR A 57 13.37 21.69 -9.96
CA THR A 57 14.17 20.46 -10.05
C THR A 57 14.95 20.21 -8.76
N VAL A 58 15.63 21.23 -8.24
CA VAL A 58 16.41 21.11 -6.99
C VAL A 58 15.49 20.77 -5.80
N THR A 59 14.38 21.50 -5.65
CA THR A 59 13.44 21.26 -4.54
C THR A 59 12.82 19.87 -4.63
N ARG A 60 12.48 19.39 -5.81
CA ARG A 60 11.99 18.04 -6.05
C ARG A 60 13.02 16.97 -5.68
N VAL A 61 14.26 17.09 -6.13
CA VAL A 61 15.34 16.18 -5.76
C VAL A 61 15.55 16.16 -4.25
N LEU A 62 15.52 17.31 -3.58
CA LEU A 62 15.63 17.39 -2.12
C LEU A 62 14.44 16.74 -1.41
N ALA A 63 13.21 16.92 -1.93
CA ALA A 63 12.03 16.27 -1.39
C ALA A 63 12.09 14.73 -1.57
N GLU A 64 12.51 14.24 -2.73
CA GLU A 64 12.69 12.82 -3.00
C GLU A 64 13.76 12.21 -2.08
N ILE A 65 14.90 12.87 -1.92
CA ILE A 65 15.96 12.42 -1.01
C ILE A 65 15.48 12.44 0.45
N GLY A 66 14.81 13.52 0.87
CA GLY A 66 14.24 13.63 2.21
C GLY A 66 13.24 12.49 2.50
N SER A 67 12.37 12.18 1.55
CA SER A 67 11.40 11.07 1.67
C SER A 67 12.10 9.70 1.72
N VAL A 68 13.04 9.45 0.83
CA VAL A 68 13.84 8.20 0.77
C VAL A 68 14.58 7.96 2.08
N LEU A 69 15.26 8.97 2.61
CA LEU A 69 15.99 8.87 3.88
C LEU A 69 15.03 8.67 5.06
N THR A 70 13.88 9.32 5.05
CA THR A 70 12.84 9.15 6.08
C THR A 70 12.30 7.73 6.09
N VAL A 71 11.83 7.24 4.93
CA VAL A 71 11.28 5.89 4.77
C VAL A 71 12.34 4.83 5.12
N GLY A 72 13.57 4.97 4.60
CA GLY A 72 14.65 4.02 4.87
C GLY A 72 15.05 3.95 6.34
N SER A 73 15.12 5.10 7.02
CA SER A 73 15.44 5.15 8.45
C SER A 73 14.32 4.53 9.31
N LEU A 74 13.06 4.76 8.95
CA LEU A 74 11.90 4.13 9.60
C LEU A 74 11.82 2.62 9.30
N LEU A 75 12.12 2.20 8.07
CA LEU A 75 12.23 0.79 7.69
C LEU A 75 13.28 0.07 8.56
N PHE A 76 14.46 0.68 8.72
CA PHE A 76 15.53 0.14 9.55
C PHE A 76 15.06 0.00 11.00
N ALA A 77 14.49 1.05 11.57
CA ALA A 77 14.06 1.09 12.97
C ALA A 77 12.91 0.10 13.27
N ALA A 78 11.98 -0.09 12.33
CA ALA A 78 10.81 -0.93 12.55
C ALA A 78 11.03 -2.41 12.20
N PHE A 79 11.79 -2.72 11.12
CA PHE A 79 11.76 -4.06 10.55
C PHE A 79 13.14 -4.70 10.37
N MET A 80 14.21 -3.93 10.30
CA MET A 80 15.57 -4.51 10.15
C MET A 80 16.15 -4.91 11.49
N VAL A 81 15.95 -4.12 12.55
CA VAL A 81 16.42 -4.38 13.91
C VAL A 81 15.28 -4.90 14.78
N ALA A 82 15.57 -5.82 15.68
CA ALA A 82 14.58 -6.32 16.63
C ALA A 82 14.35 -5.31 17.76
N PRO A 83 13.10 -5.03 18.17
CA PRO A 83 12.82 -4.27 19.38
C PRO A 83 13.16 -5.10 20.63
N LYS A 84 13.30 -4.45 21.77
CA LYS A 84 13.38 -5.10 23.08
C LYS A 84 12.12 -5.90 23.38
N LYS A 85 12.19 -6.86 24.32
CA LYS A 85 11.00 -7.65 24.73
C LYS A 85 9.86 -6.80 25.25
N SER A 86 10.14 -5.61 25.78
CA SER A 86 9.16 -4.59 26.19
C SER A 86 8.46 -3.88 25.02
N GLY A 87 8.88 -4.11 23.77
CA GLY A 87 8.42 -3.37 22.61
C GLY A 87 9.08 -2.00 22.41
N VAL A 88 10.01 -1.62 23.28
CA VAL A 88 10.81 -0.39 23.15
C VAL A 88 11.92 -0.61 22.13
N LEU A 89 12.29 0.46 21.42
CA LEU A 89 13.33 0.42 20.39
C LEU A 89 14.72 0.21 21.01
N GLU A 90 15.57 -0.53 20.30
CA GLU A 90 17.01 -0.60 20.58
C GLU A 90 17.71 0.72 20.21
N VAL A 91 18.91 0.95 20.76
CA VAL A 91 19.67 2.20 20.60
C VAL A 91 19.90 2.54 19.12
N GLY A 92 20.28 1.54 18.29
CA GLY A 92 20.47 1.73 16.87
C GLY A 92 19.19 2.11 16.13
N ALA A 93 18.07 1.46 16.48
CA ALA A 93 16.75 1.77 15.93
C ALA A 93 16.26 3.17 16.35
N TYR A 94 16.50 3.55 17.60
CA TYR A 94 16.18 4.90 18.09
C TYR A 94 17.00 5.98 17.37
N ALA A 95 18.30 5.73 17.13
CA ALA A 95 19.13 6.66 16.34
C ALA A 95 18.61 6.82 14.91
N ALA A 96 18.17 5.73 14.29
CA ALA A 96 17.54 5.77 12.97
C ALA A 96 16.23 6.57 12.98
N LEU A 97 15.39 6.38 14.00
CA LEU A 97 14.15 7.16 14.18
C LEU A 97 14.42 8.65 14.33
N ARG A 98 15.45 9.06 15.07
CA ARG A 98 15.88 10.46 15.19
C ARG A 98 16.36 11.04 13.86
N THR A 99 17.06 10.25 13.05
CA THR A 99 17.48 10.64 11.71
C THR A 99 16.28 10.74 10.77
N ALA A 100 15.32 9.84 10.85
CA ALA A 100 14.05 9.94 10.12
C ALA A 100 13.33 11.27 10.41
N SER A 101 13.32 11.72 11.68
CA SER A 101 12.75 13.02 12.06
C SER A 101 13.44 14.19 11.33
N TRP A 102 14.77 14.22 11.27
CA TRP A 102 15.50 15.27 10.56
C TRP A 102 15.35 15.19 9.04
N ALA A 103 15.35 13.98 8.47
CA ALA A 103 15.10 13.79 7.05
C ALA A 103 13.67 14.21 6.67
N ALA A 104 12.69 13.97 7.55
CA ALA A 104 11.31 14.42 7.36
C ALA A 104 11.17 15.94 7.45
N VAL A 105 12.00 16.63 8.26
CA VAL A 105 12.09 18.11 8.28
C VAL A 105 12.59 18.62 6.92
N LEU A 106 13.65 18.01 6.37
CA LEU A 106 14.13 18.35 5.01
C LEU A 106 13.00 18.13 3.99
N TRP A 107 12.34 16.99 4.06
CA TRP A 107 11.22 16.64 3.17
C TRP A 107 10.09 17.66 3.26
N PHE A 108 9.70 18.07 4.47
CA PHE A 108 8.67 19.08 4.71
C PHE A 108 9.00 20.41 4.03
N PHE A 109 10.20 20.95 4.28
CA PHE A 109 10.57 22.25 3.69
C PHE A 109 10.73 22.15 2.17
N ALA A 110 11.33 21.08 1.65
CA ALA A 110 11.46 20.90 0.22
C ALA A 110 10.08 20.75 -0.46
N ALA A 111 9.14 20.02 0.15
CA ALA A 111 7.77 19.89 -0.34
C ALA A 111 7.03 21.25 -0.32
N LEU A 112 7.17 22.00 0.76
CA LEU A 112 6.53 23.33 0.90
C LEU A 112 7.06 24.32 -0.15
N VAL A 113 8.37 24.36 -0.37
CA VAL A 113 8.98 25.20 -1.40
C VAL A 113 8.58 24.75 -2.81
N SER A 114 8.40 23.42 -3.02
CA SER A 114 7.93 22.88 -4.29
C SER A 114 6.52 23.34 -4.66
N VAL A 115 5.64 23.68 -3.70
CA VAL A 115 4.33 24.30 -3.98
C VAL A 115 4.51 25.54 -4.82
N VAL A 116 5.33 26.48 -4.36
CA VAL A 116 5.54 27.80 -5.02
C VAL A 116 6.16 27.64 -6.40
N PHE A 117 7.20 26.78 -6.52
CA PHE A 117 7.84 26.54 -7.81
C PHE A 117 6.92 25.83 -8.81
N ASN A 118 6.05 24.91 -8.36
CA ASN A 118 5.07 24.26 -9.24
C ASN A 118 4.06 25.26 -9.80
N GLU A 119 3.59 26.19 -8.98
CA GLU A 119 2.66 27.22 -9.45
C GLU A 119 3.32 28.17 -10.43
N ALA A 120 4.54 28.63 -10.11
CA ALA A 120 5.31 29.51 -10.98
C ALA A 120 5.56 28.85 -12.36
N ASP A 121 5.87 27.54 -12.36
CA ASP A 121 6.08 26.75 -13.57
C ASP A 121 4.78 26.58 -14.36
N ALA A 122 3.65 26.28 -13.68
CA ALA A 122 2.35 26.04 -14.32
C ALA A 122 1.81 27.26 -15.08
N ILE A 123 2.06 28.48 -14.57
CA ILE A 123 1.60 29.72 -15.20
C ILE A 123 2.72 30.45 -15.96
N ASN A 124 3.92 29.85 -16.03
CA ASN A 124 5.11 30.41 -16.67
C ASN A 124 5.45 31.83 -16.21
N LYS A 125 5.37 32.10 -14.90
CA LYS A 125 5.69 33.39 -14.27
C LYS A 125 6.85 33.26 -13.27
N PRO A 126 7.62 34.36 -13.05
CA PRO A 126 8.67 34.35 -12.03
C PRO A 126 8.09 34.05 -10.62
N VAL A 127 8.80 33.24 -9.81
CA VAL A 127 8.43 32.93 -8.41
C VAL A 127 8.13 34.18 -7.59
N GLY A 128 8.90 35.27 -7.78
CA GLY A 128 8.71 36.53 -7.06
C GLY A 128 7.38 37.23 -7.36
N GLU A 129 6.80 37.01 -8.54
CA GLU A 129 5.47 37.53 -8.91
C GLU A 129 4.36 36.72 -8.23
N VAL A 130 4.50 35.39 -8.24
CA VAL A 130 3.55 34.47 -7.56
C VAL A 130 3.48 34.76 -6.06
N LEU A 131 4.62 34.99 -5.41
CA LEU A 131 4.68 35.26 -3.97
C LEU A 131 4.14 36.65 -3.58
N ARG A 132 4.13 37.64 -4.49
CA ARG A 132 3.67 39.00 -4.22
C ARG A 132 2.20 39.24 -4.54
N SER A 133 1.56 38.31 -5.20
CA SER A 133 0.17 38.39 -5.66
C SER A 133 -0.70 37.42 -4.92
N ASP A 134 -2.00 37.65 -4.92
CA ASP A 134 -3.01 36.66 -4.40
C ASP A 134 -3.10 35.40 -5.25
N LEU A 135 -2.29 35.28 -6.32
CA LEU A 135 -2.25 34.13 -7.22
C LEU A 135 -1.90 32.84 -6.48
N LEU A 136 -1.01 32.90 -5.48
CA LEU A 136 -0.61 31.72 -4.72
C LEU A 136 -1.81 30.96 -4.16
N PHE A 137 -2.71 31.64 -3.45
CA PHE A 137 -3.88 31.02 -2.82
C PHE A 137 -4.93 30.59 -3.85
N THR A 138 -5.11 31.37 -4.92
CA THR A 138 -6.03 31.05 -6.00
C THR A 138 -5.59 29.78 -6.73
N LEU A 139 -4.32 29.67 -7.10
CA LEU A 139 -3.77 28.54 -7.82
C LEU A 139 -3.72 27.26 -6.97
N ILE A 140 -3.46 27.36 -5.67
CA ILE A 140 -3.59 26.22 -4.74
C ILE A 140 -5.03 25.68 -4.77
N GLY A 141 -6.04 26.57 -4.87
CA GLY A 141 -7.44 26.16 -4.98
C GLY A 141 -7.77 25.40 -6.26
N GLU A 142 -7.14 25.75 -7.37
CA GLU A 142 -7.48 25.24 -8.71
C GLU A 142 -6.60 24.06 -9.15
N LEU A 143 -5.30 24.06 -8.81
CA LEU A 143 -4.35 23.07 -9.29
C LEU A 143 -4.20 21.89 -8.33
N GLU A 144 -4.19 20.69 -8.87
CA GLU A 144 -4.07 19.44 -8.06
C GLU A 144 -2.64 19.20 -7.54
N GLN A 145 -1.64 19.55 -8.31
CA GLN A 145 -0.26 19.25 -7.95
C GLN A 145 0.25 20.05 -6.74
N PRO A 146 -0.03 21.37 -6.60
CA PRO A 146 0.22 22.11 -5.38
C PRO A 146 -0.48 21.53 -4.14
N LYS A 147 -1.75 21.12 -4.27
CA LYS A 147 -2.48 20.42 -3.19
C LYS A 147 -1.76 19.15 -2.75
N ALA A 148 -1.30 18.34 -3.71
CA ALA A 148 -0.55 17.12 -3.42
C ALA A 148 0.76 17.40 -2.67
N TRP A 149 1.49 18.44 -3.03
CA TRP A 149 2.68 18.87 -2.32
C TRP A 149 2.36 19.35 -0.89
N LEU A 150 1.23 20.04 -0.67
CA LEU A 150 0.78 20.43 0.67
C LEU A 150 0.42 19.21 1.53
N VAL A 151 -0.27 18.23 0.96
CA VAL A 151 -0.58 16.95 1.66
C VAL A 151 0.73 16.24 2.04
N THR A 152 1.67 16.16 1.10
CA THR A 152 3.01 15.59 1.34
C THR A 152 3.77 16.35 2.44
N ALA A 153 3.75 17.67 2.40
CA ALA A 153 4.38 18.50 3.44
C ALA A 153 3.72 18.27 4.81
N PHE A 154 2.40 18.22 4.88
CA PHE A 154 1.69 17.94 6.12
C PHE A 154 2.07 16.56 6.70
N ILE A 155 2.09 15.52 5.87
CA ILE A 155 2.51 14.19 6.30
C ILE A 155 3.97 14.19 6.77
N ALA A 156 4.87 14.84 6.04
CA ALA A 156 6.27 14.97 6.42
C ALA A 156 6.43 15.68 7.78
N LEU A 157 5.65 16.73 8.03
CA LEU A 157 5.62 17.45 9.30
C LEU A 157 5.15 16.55 10.45
N VAL A 158 4.06 15.79 10.24
CA VAL A 158 3.54 14.85 11.23
C VAL A 158 4.59 13.77 11.54
N VAL A 159 5.22 13.20 10.52
CA VAL A 159 6.29 12.20 10.69
C VAL A 159 7.50 12.82 11.42
N ALA A 160 7.91 14.04 11.07
CA ALA A 160 9.02 14.74 11.71
C ALA A 160 8.76 14.97 13.20
N ALA A 161 7.56 15.47 13.53
CA ALA A 161 7.17 15.75 14.91
C ALA A 161 6.98 14.46 15.72
N ALA A 162 6.17 13.52 15.22
CA ALA A 162 5.83 12.30 15.94
C ALA A 162 7.05 11.38 16.15
N SER A 163 8.03 11.35 15.23
CA SER A 163 9.29 10.62 15.41
C SER A 163 10.12 11.11 16.58
N ARG A 164 9.88 12.31 17.09
CA ARG A 164 10.56 12.85 18.30
C ARG A 164 10.08 12.19 19.57
N PHE A 165 8.82 11.75 19.63
CA PHE A 165 8.15 11.24 20.81
C PHE A 165 7.97 9.72 20.74
N ALA A 166 8.08 9.10 19.57
CA ALA A 166 7.93 7.67 19.41
C ALA A 166 9.13 6.93 20.03
N VAL A 167 8.85 5.98 20.91
CA VAL A 167 9.85 5.11 21.57
C VAL A 167 9.53 3.63 21.40
N SER A 168 8.34 3.30 20.88
CA SER A 168 7.89 1.93 20.74
C SER A 168 7.84 1.49 19.29
N TRP A 169 8.00 0.18 19.07
CA TRP A 169 7.94 -0.45 17.76
C TRP A 169 6.63 -0.15 17.01
N GLY A 170 5.48 -0.24 17.71
CA GLY A 170 4.17 -0.03 17.07
C GLY A 170 4.01 1.39 16.49
N TRP A 171 4.41 2.41 17.22
CA TRP A 171 4.42 3.79 16.73
C TRP A 171 5.38 3.96 15.55
N THR A 172 6.57 3.35 15.61
CA THR A 172 7.55 3.41 14.51
C THR A 172 7.01 2.74 13.24
N ALA A 173 6.35 1.59 13.37
CA ALA A 173 5.71 0.92 12.24
C ALA A 173 4.55 1.75 11.65
N THR A 174 3.78 2.45 12.48
CA THR A 174 2.71 3.37 12.02
C THR A 174 3.31 4.56 11.27
N LEU A 175 4.38 5.16 11.80
CA LEU A 175 5.09 6.26 11.12
C LEU A 175 5.72 5.83 9.80
N PHE A 176 6.22 4.60 9.73
CA PHE A 176 6.72 4.02 8.47
C PHE A 176 5.61 3.92 7.42
N ALA A 177 4.44 3.39 7.79
CA ALA A 177 3.30 3.32 6.89
C ALA A 177 2.83 4.71 6.45
N LEU A 178 2.78 5.68 7.37
CA LEU A 178 2.43 7.07 7.07
C LEU A 178 3.46 7.73 6.13
N ALA A 179 4.76 7.50 6.35
CA ALA A 179 5.81 8.03 5.47
C ALA A 179 5.73 7.43 4.07
N LEU A 180 5.46 6.12 3.93
CA LEU A 180 5.20 5.49 2.62
C LEU A 180 3.98 6.13 1.94
N PHE A 181 2.88 6.32 2.66
CA PHE A 181 1.70 6.99 2.12
C PHE A 181 2.02 8.42 1.66
N GLY A 182 2.86 9.15 2.40
CA GLY A 182 3.29 10.51 2.05
C GLY A 182 4.10 10.62 0.75
N THR A 183 4.65 9.52 0.22
CA THR A 183 5.34 9.50 -1.07
C THR A 183 4.39 9.44 -2.27
N LEU A 184 3.10 9.13 -2.06
CA LEU A 184 2.15 8.83 -3.12
C LEU A 184 1.41 10.07 -3.70
N PRO A 185 1.09 11.15 -2.96
CA PRO A 185 0.23 12.23 -3.47
C PRO A 185 0.78 12.91 -4.73
N VAL A 186 2.06 13.25 -4.75
CA VAL A 186 2.68 13.98 -5.87
C VAL A 186 2.70 13.19 -7.18
N PRO A 187 3.08 11.90 -7.21
CA PRO A 187 3.05 11.11 -8.45
C PRO A 187 1.66 10.95 -9.07
N VAL A 188 0.62 10.87 -8.27
CA VAL A 188 -0.75 10.66 -8.78
C VAL A 188 -1.38 11.92 -9.40
N THR A 189 -0.80 13.10 -9.14
CA THR A 189 -1.25 14.39 -9.69
C THR A 189 -0.27 14.98 -10.71
N GLY A 190 0.87 14.32 -10.97
CA GLY A 190 1.93 14.80 -11.86
C GLY A 190 1.62 14.59 -13.35
N HIS A 191 2.57 14.95 -14.21
CA HIS A 191 2.47 14.80 -15.68
C HIS A 191 2.20 13.37 -16.15
N SER A 192 2.44 12.35 -15.30
CA SER A 192 2.09 10.96 -15.57
C SER A 192 0.59 10.71 -15.57
N SER A 193 -0.19 11.61 -15.00
CA SER A 193 -1.65 11.55 -14.95
C SER A 193 -2.32 12.28 -16.12
N ALA A 194 -1.56 12.76 -17.11
CA ALA A 194 -2.05 13.42 -18.31
C ALA A 194 -1.72 12.60 -19.57
N GLY A 195 -2.63 12.58 -20.53
CA GLY A 195 -2.45 11.86 -21.81
C GLY A 195 -2.96 10.43 -21.83
N GLY A 196 -2.93 9.78 -23.01
CA GLY A 196 -3.36 8.39 -23.16
C GLY A 196 -2.55 7.42 -22.33
N GLN A 197 -3.20 6.38 -21.80
CA GLN A 197 -2.63 5.37 -20.89
C GLN A 197 -2.02 5.94 -19.59
N HIS A 198 -2.48 7.11 -19.15
CA HIS A 198 -1.98 7.77 -17.93
C HIS A 198 -2.17 6.92 -16.66
N ASP A 199 -3.19 6.09 -16.60
CA ASP A 199 -3.45 5.16 -15.51
C ASP A 199 -2.35 4.10 -15.36
N LEU A 200 -1.91 3.48 -16.46
CA LEU A 200 -0.79 2.52 -16.45
C LEU A 200 0.52 3.20 -16.04
N ALA A 201 0.79 4.38 -16.59
CA ALA A 201 1.98 5.16 -16.26
C ALA A 201 2.01 5.55 -14.78
N THR A 202 0.91 6.10 -14.25
CA THR A 202 0.80 6.52 -12.85
C THR A 202 0.88 5.34 -11.90
N ASN A 203 0.11 4.27 -12.16
CA ASN A 203 0.08 3.10 -11.28
C ASN A 203 1.44 2.39 -11.22
N SER A 204 2.15 2.27 -12.35
CA SER A 204 3.50 1.70 -12.35
C SER A 204 4.50 2.60 -11.62
N LEU A 205 4.36 3.93 -11.71
CA LEU A 205 5.21 4.89 -11.00
C LEU A 205 5.04 4.81 -9.48
N LEU A 206 3.84 4.54 -8.97
CA LEU A 206 3.62 4.33 -7.52
C LEU A 206 4.46 3.17 -6.98
N PHE A 207 4.44 2.02 -7.64
CA PHE A 207 5.31 0.89 -7.28
C PHE A 207 6.79 1.23 -7.37
N HIS A 208 7.19 1.99 -8.39
CA HIS A 208 8.56 2.43 -8.59
C HIS A 208 9.07 3.27 -7.42
N LEU A 209 8.30 4.27 -6.99
CA LEU A 209 8.69 5.19 -5.91
C LEU A 209 8.71 4.51 -4.53
N VAL A 210 7.77 3.63 -4.26
CA VAL A 210 7.81 2.81 -3.05
C VAL A 210 9.06 1.93 -3.04
N ALA A 211 9.35 1.25 -4.16
CA ALA A 211 10.51 0.37 -4.26
C ALA A 211 11.84 1.13 -4.12
N VAL A 212 11.98 2.31 -4.75
CA VAL A 212 13.20 3.13 -4.62
C VAL A 212 13.40 3.62 -3.19
N SER A 213 12.32 4.03 -2.52
CA SER A 213 12.37 4.52 -1.14
C SER A 213 12.83 3.42 -0.17
N LEU A 214 12.33 2.20 -0.35
CA LEU A 214 12.72 1.04 0.46
C LEU A 214 14.15 0.58 0.16
N TRP A 215 14.54 0.56 -1.11
CA TRP A 215 15.86 0.06 -1.51
C TRP A 215 16.97 1.05 -1.19
N VAL A 216 16.91 2.27 -1.75
CA VAL A 216 17.94 3.30 -1.55
C VAL A 216 17.99 3.72 -0.08
N GLY A 217 16.84 4.06 0.49
CA GLY A 217 16.74 4.48 1.89
C GLY A 217 17.16 3.38 2.87
N GLY A 218 16.78 2.13 2.59
CA GLY A 218 17.16 0.98 3.39
C GLY A 218 18.67 0.70 3.36
N LEU A 219 19.32 0.82 2.19
CA LEU A 219 20.77 0.68 2.06
C LEU A 219 21.52 1.75 2.84
N VAL A 220 21.11 3.01 2.66
CA VAL A 220 21.69 4.14 3.39
C VAL A 220 21.55 3.93 4.90
N ALA A 221 20.35 3.58 5.37
CA ALA A 221 20.09 3.33 6.78
C ALA A 221 20.93 2.16 7.33
N LEU A 222 21.06 1.06 6.58
CA LEU A 222 21.87 -0.08 6.96
C LEU A 222 23.35 0.31 7.10
N LEU A 223 23.89 1.12 6.21
CA LEU A 223 25.29 1.58 6.28
C LEU A 223 25.53 2.55 7.43
N VAL A 224 24.60 3.47 7.67
CA VAL A 224 24.72 4.48 8.75
C VAL A 224 24.56 3.87 10.13
N PHE A 225 23.53 3.00 10.29
CA PHE A 225 23.14 2.51 11.61
C PHE A 225 23.56 1.07 11.87
N GLY A 226 23.84 0.25 10.85
CA GLY A 226 24.21 -1.16 11.02
C GLY A 226 25.43 -1.36 11.91
N ARG A 227 26.38 -0.42 11.93
CA ARG A 227 27.57 -0.44 12.80
C ARG A 227 27.28 -0.02 14.25
N ARG A 228 26.13 0.60 14.52
CA ARG A 228 25.67 0.95 15.87
C ARG A 228 24.90 -0.19 16.53
N VAL A 229 24.56 -1.21 15.77
CA VAL A 229 23.97 -2.45 16.28
C VAL A 229 25.10 -3.24 16.94
N THR A 230 24.95 -3.50 18.23
CA THR A 230 26.04 -3.88 19.14
C THR A 230 26.54 -5.31 18.98
N THR A 231 25.83 -6.17 18.25
CA THR A 231 26.17 -7.60 18.11
C THR A 231 26.20 -8.05 16.65
N GLY A 232 27.13 -8.96 16.32
CA GLY A 232 27.25 -9.58 15.00
C GLY A 232 25.97 -10.25 14.50
N PRO A 233 25.23 -10.99 15.37
CA PRO A 233 23.95 -11.60 15.00
C PRO A 233 22.86 -10.59 14.57
N GLU A 234 22.77 -9.44 15.21
CA GLU A 234 21.79 -8.40 14.88
C GLU A 234 22.10 -7.72 13.54
N LEU A 235 23.37 -7.42 13.28
CA LEU A 235 23.80 -6.88 11.99
C LEU A 235 23.52 -7.88 10.86
N ARG A 236 23.77 -9.18 11.11
CA ARG A 236 23.45 -10.25 10.16
C ARG A 236 21.94 -10.30 9.86
N LEU A 237 21.09 -10.19 10.90
CA LEU A 237 19.64 -10.16 10.75
C LEU A 237 19.21 -8.96 9.88
N ALA A 238 19.71 -7.76 10.20
CA ALA A 238 19.41 -6.54 9.45
C ALA A 238 19.83 -6.66 7.97
N ALA A 239 21.05 -7.15 7.72
CA ALA A 239 21.58 -7.35 6.37
C ALA A 239 20.77 -8.40 5.58
N THR A 240 20.34 -9.50 6.23
CA THR A 240 19.55 -10.55 5.59
C THR A 240 18.15 -10.05 5.22
N ARG A 241 17.49 -9.32 6.14
CA ARG A 241 16.17 -8.71 5.89
C ARG A 241 16.25 -7.66 4.78
N PHE A 242 17.28 -6.81 4.81
CA PHE A 242 17.52 -5.84 3.76
C PHE A 242 17.78 -6.51 2.40
N SER A 243 18.63 -7.51 2.33
CA SER A 243 18.94 -8.22 1.08
C SER A 243 17.71 -8.84 0.42
N ALA A 244 16.79 -9.39 1.21
CA ALA A 244 15.51 -9.89 0.69
C ALA A 244 14.63 -8.76 0.16
N THR A 245 14.50 -7.67 0.91
CA THR A 245 13.74 -6.47 0.51
C THR A 245 14.32 -5.85 -0.76
N ALA A 246 15.65 -5.66 -0.83
CA ALA A 246 16.35 -5.09 -1.98
C ALA A 246 16.13 -5.88 -3.27
N LEU A 247 16.12 -7.23 -3.19
CA LEU A 247 15.85 -8.07 -4.36
C LEU A 247 14.41 -7.86 -4.88
N VAL A 248 13.43 -7.82 -3.98
CA VAL A 248 12.02 -7.56 -4.38
C VAL A 248 11.90 -6.16 -4.98
N CYS A 249 12.51 -5.15 -4.35
CA CYS A 249 12.50 -3.78 -4.87
C CYS A 249 13.15 -3.68 -6.25
N TRP A 250 14.29 -4.36 -6.48
CA TRP A 250 14.95 -4.39 -7.77
C TRP A 250 14.03 -4.98 -8.88
N ILE A 251 13.36 -6.10 -8.58
CA ILE A 251 12.40 -6.71 -9.51
C ILE A 251 11.23 -5.76 -9.80
N VAL A 252 10.66 -5.14 -8.77
CA VAL A 252 9.55 -4.19 -8.91
C VAL A 252 9.98 -2.96 -9.74
N MET A 253 11.19 -2.44 -9.50
CA MET A 253 11.74 -1.32 -10.26
C MET A 253 11.98 -1.68 -11.73
N ALA A 254 12.49 -2.89 -12.00
CA ALA A 254 12.66 -3.36 -13.38
C ALA A 254 11.32 -3.46 -14.11
N ALA A 255 10.33 -4.13 -13.50
CA ALA A 255 9.01 -4.30 -14.08
C ALA A 255 8.28 -2.95 -14.30
N SER A 256 8.25 -2.11 -13.27
CA SER A 256 7.61 -0.78 -13.36
C SER A 256 8.32 0.15 -14.35
N GLY A 257 9.65 0.07 -14.44
CA GLY A 257 10.45 0.83 -15.40
C GLY A 257 10.14 0.41 -16.85
N VAL A 258 10.02 -0.89 -17.12
CA VAL A 258 9.63 -1.42 -18.44
C VAL A 258 8.23 -0.94 -18.83
N ILE A 259 7.26 -1.05 -17.92
CA ILE A 259 5.88 -0.59 -18.16
C ILE A 259 5.85 0.92 -18.47
N ASN A 260 6.55 1.73 -17.68
CA ASN A 260 6.60 3.18 -17.89
C ASN A 260 7.29 3.56 -19.21
N ALA A 261 8.36 2.86 -19.58
CA ALA A 261 9.04 3.08 -20.86
C ALA A 261 8.14 2.68 -22.03
N TRP A 262 7.49 1.53 -21.95
CA TRP A 262 6.61 1.04 -23.02
C TRP A 262 5.43 1.97 -23.31
N VAL A 263 4.83 2.53 -22.27
CA VAL A 263 3.69 3.45 -22.40
C VAL A 263 4.09 4.77 -23.09
N ARG A 264 5.35 5.22 -22.95
CA ARG A 264 5.77 6.58 -23.31
C ARG A 264 6.72 6.66 -24.47
N LEU A 265 7.36 5.55 -24.85
CA LEU A 265 8.47 5.56 -25.77
C LEU A 265 8.33 4.43 -26.79
N PRO A 266 8.11 4.74 -28.08
CA PRO A 266 8.27 3.77 -29.15
C PRO A 266 9.71 3.21 -29.14
N VAL A 267 9.86 1.93 -29.41
CA VAL A 267 11.18 1.25 -29.41
C VAL A 267 12.14 1.90 -30.44
N SER A 268 11.61 2.42 -31.55
CA SER A 268 12.37 3.16 -32.56
C SER A 268 13.09 4.39 -31.99
N ASP A 269 12.49 5.03 -30.98
CA ASP A 269 12.93 6.32 -30.46
C ASP A 269 13.87 6.18 -29.26
N LEU A 270 14.17 4.94 -28.87
CA LEU A 270 14.99 4.63 -27.68
C LEU A 270 16.41 5.21 -27.78
N PHE A 271 17.01 5.21 -28.97
CA PHE A 271 18.38 5.69 -29.20
C PHE A 271 18.45 7.00 -29.99
N THR A 272 17.32 7.54 -30.45
CA THR A 272 17.27 8.72 -31.32
C THR A 272 16.81 9.99 -30.61
N THR A 273 16.17 9.85 -29.44
CA THR A 273 15.63 10.98 -28.69
C THR A 273 16.33 11.17 -27.35
N SER A 274 16.37 12.41 -26.85
CA SER A 274 16.91 12.73 -25.52
C SER A 274 16.19 11.96 -24.41
N TYR A 275 14.86 11.81 -24.52
CA TYR A 275 14.06 11.00 -23.60
C TYR A 275 14.50 9.53 -23.60
N GLY A 276 14.67 8.95 -24.78
CA GLY A 276 15.11 7.56 -24.96
C GLY A 276 16.51 7.32 -24.38
N LEU A 277 17.45 8.22 -24.61
CA LEU A 277 18.81 8.12 -24.06
C LEU A 277 18.82 8.17 -22.52
N LEU A 278 17.95 8.97 -21.89
CA LEU A 278 17.79 8.99 -20.43
C LEU A 278 17.19 7.67 -19.92
N VAL A 279 16.26 7.07 -20.66
CA VAL A 279 15.71 5.73 -20.34
C VAL A 279 16.81 4.67 -20.45
N VAL A 280 17.63 4.68 -21.50
CA VAL A 280 18.78 3.77 -21.67
C VAL A 280 19.77 3.94 -20.50
N ALA A 281 20.07 5.17 -20.09
CA ALA A 281 20.95 5.43 -18.94
C ALA A 281 20.38 4.83 -17.64
N LYS A 282 19.07 4.93 -17.41
CA LYS A 282 18.39 4.29 -16.26
C LYS A 282 18.44 2.77 -16.33
N ILE A 283 18.24 2.18 -17.50
CA ILE A 283 18.35 0.72 -17.68
C ILE A 283 19.78 0.27 -17.37
N ALA A 284 20.79 0.96 -17.89
CA ALA A 284 22.19 0.66 -17.62
C ALA A 284 22.52 0.76 -16.11
N ALA A 285 22.05 1.82 -15.46
CA ALA A 285 22.19 1.99 -14.00
C ALA A 285 21.54 0.85 -13.22
N LEU A 286 20.32 0.43 -13.60
CA LEU A 286 19.59 -0.67 -12.94
C LEU A 286 20.33 -2.01 -13.09
N VAL A 287 20.92 -2.29 -14.27
CA VAL A 287 21.73 -3.49 -14.51
C VAL A 287 23.00 -3.46 -13.63
N VAL A 288 23.71 -2.33 -13.59
CA VAL A 288 24.91 -2.16 -12.75
C VAL A 288 24.55 -2.34 -11.26
N LEU A 289 23.47 -1.72 -10.79
CA LEU A 289 22.99 -1.86 -9.43
C LEU A 289 22.56 -3.30 -9.10
N GLY A 290 21.95 -4.01 -10.05
CA GLY A 290 21.64 -5.43 -9.93
C GLY A 290 22.91 -6.28 -9.77
N GLY A 291 23.97 -5.95 -10.51
CA GLY A 291 25.30 -6.57 -10.37
C GLY A 291 25.89 -6.35 -8.98
N PHE A 292 25.83 -5.12 -8.44
CA PHE A 292 26.26 -4.82 -7.07
C PHE A 292 25.46 -5.62 -6.04
N GLY A 293 24.14 -5.64 -6.14
CA GLY A 293 23.27 -6.41 -5.26
C GLY A 293 23.56 -7.91 -5.28
N TYR A 294 23.83 -8.47 -6.47
CA TYR A 294 24.26 -9.87 -6.59
C TYR A 294 25.60 -10.15 -5.89
N LEU A 295 26.61 -9.30 -6.11
CA LEU A 295 27.91 -9.42 -5.49
C LEU A 295 27.84 -9.29 -3.95
N GLN A 296 27.07 -8.34 -3.45
CA GLN A 296 26.85 -8.16 -2.02
C GLN A 296 26.13 -9.36 -1.41
N ARG A 297 25.11 -9.92 -2.08
CA ARG A 297 24.40 -11.11 -1.61
C ARG A 297 25.31 -12.33 -1.54
N LYS A 298 26.15 -12.54 -2.57
CA LYS A 298 27.03 -13.70 -2.67
C LYS A 298 28.25 -13.61 -1.72
N LYS A 299 28.85 -12.43 -1.60
CA LYS A 299 30.10 -12.24 -0.81
C LYS A 299 29.85 -11.58 0.55
N GLY A 300 28.84 -10.67 0.64
CA GLY A 300 28.61 -9.84 1.80
C GLY A 300 27.95 -10.55 2.95
N VAL A 301 26.86 -11.27 2.67
CA VAL A 301 26.16 -12.04 3.71
C VAL A 301 27.05 -13.17 4.24
N GLN A 302 27.87 -13.78 3.37
CA GLN A 302 28.85 -14.81 3.79
C GLN A 302 29.96 -14.23 4.66
N ALA A 303 30.54 -13.09 4.29
CA ALA A 303 31.64 -12.48 5.06
C ALA A 303 31.17 -12.01 6.46
N ILE A 304 29.93 -11.53 6.60
CA ILE A 304 29.35 -11.21 7.92
C ILE A 304 29.11 -12.48 8.74
N THR A 305 28.86 -13.61 8.07
CA THR A 305 28.68 -14.92 8.72
C THR A 305 30.01 -15.43 9.31
N ASP A 306 31.12 -15.17 8.61
CA ASP A 306 32.45 -15.63 8.97
C ASP A 306 33.20 -14.67 9.94
N GLY A 307 32.51 -13.68 10.49
CA GLY A 307 33.04 -12.75 11.50
C GLY A 307 33.91 -11.61 10.92
N GLY A 308 33.93 -11.46 9.60
CA GLY A 308 34.73 -10.43 8.92
C GLY A 308 33.86 -9.25 8.42
N THR A 309 34.10 -8.06 8.95
CA THR A 309 33.67 -6.82 8.29
C THR A 309 34.73 -6.42 7.26
N SER A 310 34.57 -6.87 6.01
CA SER A 310 35.54 -6.47 5.00
C SER A 310 35.27 -5.01 4.59
N GLY A 311 36.29 -4.14 4.71
CA GLY A 311 36.21 -2.74 4.21
C GLY A 311 35.88 -2.67 2.71
N ALA A 312 36.07 -3.77 1.98
CA ALA A 312 35.67 -3.94 0.59
C ALA A 312 34.12 -3.89 0.41
N LEU A 313 33.34 -4.48 1.31
CA LEU A 313 31.87 -4.46 1.24
C LEU A 313 31.30 -3.08 1.51
N VAL A 314 31.89 -2.37 2.46
CA VAL A 314 31.48 -0.97 2.75
C VAL A 314 31.79 -0.07 1.57
N ARG A 315 32.95 -0.26 0.92
CA ARG A 315 33.32 0.47 -0.29
C ARG A 315 32.38 0.16 -1.45
N LEU A 316 32.03 -1.13 -1.65
CA LEU A 316 31.08 -1.52 -2.68
C LEU A 316 29.69 -0.88 -2.45
N ALA A 317 29.18 -0.92 -1.22
CA ALA A 317 27.91 -0.28 -0.86
C ALA A 317 27.98 1.25 -0.97
N ALA A 318 29.12 1.87 -0.73
CA ALA A 318 29.33 3.28 -0.93
C ALA A 318 29.27 3.68 -2.41
N VAL A 319 29.88 2.89 -3.30
CA VAL A 319 29.79 3.11 -4.76
C VAL A 319 28.36 2.89 -5.25
N GLU A 320 27.67 1.86 -4.74
CA GLU A 320 26.28 1.60 -5.06
C GLU A 320 25.37 2.81 -4.70
N ILE A 321 25.56 3.40 -3.53
CA ILE A 321 24.84 4.62 -3.13
C ILE A 321 25.10 5.78 -4.11
N VAL A 322 26.34 6.00 -4.52
CA VAL A 322 26.66 7.05 -5.48
C VAL A 322 25.92 6.82 -6.80
N VAL A 323 25.92 5.59 -7.32
CA VAL A 323 25.18 5.24 -8.54
C VAL A 323 23.66 5.44 -8.36
N MET A 324 23.12 5.08 -7.19
CA MET A 324 21.71 5.31 -6.87
C MET A 324 21.34 6.79 -6.87
N PHE A 325 22.16 7.66 -6.27
CA PHE A 325 21.92 9.10 -6.26
C PHE A 325 22.05 9.72 -7.66
N LEU A 326 23.04 9.30 -8.46
CA LEU A 326 23.13 9.70 -9.87
C LEU A 326 21.86 9.30 -10.63
N THR A 327 21.35 8.09 -10.38
CA THR A 327 20.10 7.61 -11.02
C THR A 327 18.88 8.44 -10.61
N ILE A 328 18.83 8.92 -9.36
CA ILE A 328 17.79 9.86 -8.90
C ILE A 328 17.90 11.19 -9.69
N GLY A 329 19.09 11.71 -9.90
CA GLY A 329 19.33 12.89 -10.74
C GLY A 329 18.85 12.70 -12.19
N ILE A 330 19.19 11.56 -12.80
CA ILE A 330 18.70 11.19 -14.15
C ILE A 330 17.16 11.09 -14.16
N ALA A 331 16.56 10.52 -13.11
CA ALA A 331 15.10 10.40 -13.01
C ALA A 331 14.42 11.77 -12.89
N ALA A 332 15.02 12.70 -12.14
CA ALA A 332 14.53 14.07 -12.03
C ALA A 332 14.61 14.82 -13.38
N ALA A 333 15.70 14.68 -14.13
CA ALA A 333 15.80 15.22 -15.49
C ALA A 333 14.79 14.59 -16.44
N LEU A 334 14.63 13.25 -16.44
CA LEU A 334 13.66 12.54 -17.26
C LEU A 334 12.23 13.00 -17.00
N SER A 335 11.89 13.35 -15.75
CA SER A 335 10.55 13.82 -15.39
C SER A 335 10.19 15.18 -16.01
N ARG A 336 11.19 15.91 -16.49
CA ARG A 336 11.05 17.24 -17.13
C ARG A 336 11.25 17.19 -18.65
N THR A 337 11.77 16.09 -19.16
CA THR A 337 11.97 15.89 -20.60
C THR A 337 10.68 15.36 -21.22
N PRO A 338 10.07 16.04 -22.21
CA PRO A 338 8.85 15.55 -22.85
C PRO A 338 9.12 14.24 -23.57
N PRO A 339 8.20 13.25 -23.46
CA PRO A 339 8.31 12.02 -24.22
C PRO A 339 8.15 12.31 -25.72
N PRO A 340 8.80 11.55 -26.61
CA PRO A 340 8.65 11.71 -28.07
C PRO A 340 7.24 11.29 -28.48
N GLY A 341 6.68 12.00 -29.45
CA GLY A 341 5.56 11.55 -30.25
C GLY A 341 4.21 11.44 -29.54
N VAL A 342 3.66 12.56 -29.09
CA VAL A 342 2.20 12.69 -28.93
C VAL A 342 1.65 13.28 -30.24
N GLY A 343 1.65 12.46 -31.32
CA GLY A 343 1.23 12.92 -32.66
C GLY A 343 -0.28 13.01 -32.85
N GLU A 344 -1.07 12.29 -32.07
CA GLU A 344 -2.53 12.35 -32.12
C GLU A 344 -3.06 12.90 -30.80
N VAL A 345 -3.92 13.90 -30.88
CA VAL A 345 -4.68 14.39 -29.72
C VAL A 345 -5.64 13.26 -29.34
N PRO A 346 -5.52 12.67 -28.13
CA PRO A 346 -6.43 11.61 -27.70
C PRO A 346 -7.88 12.11 -27.77
N ASP A 347 -8.82 11.22 -28.08
CA ASP A 347 -10.24 11.55 -27.96
C ASP A 347 -10.62 11.86 -26.49
N ALA A 348 -11.78 12.46 -26.27
CA ALA A 348 -12.22 12.86 -24.94
C ALA A 348 -12.23 11.67 -23.95
N VAL A 349 -12.59 10.48 -24.43
CA VAL A 349 -12.61 9.24 -23.64
C VAL A 349 -11.21 8.82 -23.25
N ALA A 350 -10.28 8.77 -24.21
CA ALA A 350 -8.88 8.40 -23.93
C ALA A 350 -8.16 9.44 -23.06
N LEU A 351 -8.53 10.71 -23.19
CA LEU A 351 -7.99 11.76 -22.34
C LEU A 351 -8.46 11.63 -20.90
N GLN A 352 -9.72 11.26 -20.68
CA GLN A 352 -10.35 11.18 -19.37
C GLN A 352 -10.09 9.83 -18.67
N LEU A 353 -10.20 8.73 -19.40
CA LEU A 353 -10.04 7.37 -18.85
C LEU A 353 -8.62 6.80 -19.00
N GLY A 354 -7.79 7.34 -19.91
CA GLY A 354 -6.50 6.77 -20.27
C GLY A 354 -6.59 5.66 -21.33
N TYR A 355 -7.78 5.37 -21.87
CA TYR A 355 -8.02 4.35 -22.89
C TYR A 355 -9.37 4.58 -23.57
N THR A 356 -9.55 3.95 -24.73
CA THR A 356 -10.79 4.03 -25.52
C THR A 356 -11.78 2.92 -25.13
N LEU A 357 -13.08 3.17 -25.35
CA LEU A 357 -14.14 2.20 -25.21
C LEU A 357 -14.74 1.85 -26.58
N ASP A 358 -14.64 0.59 -26.97
CA ASP A 358 -14.97 0.11 -28.34
C ASP A 358 -16.49 -0.13 -28.52
N GLY A 359 -17.33 0.81 -28.11
CA GLY A 359 -18.80 0.73 -28.20
C GLY A 359 -19.46 0.16 -26.95
N ALA A 360 -20.80 0.00 -26.98
CA ALA A 360 -21.60 -0.39 -25.82
C ALA A 360 -21.15 -1.70 -25.17
N PRO A 361 -21.21 -1.84 -23.84
CA PRO A 361 -20.90 -3.08 -23.13
C PRO A 361 -21.93 -4.14 -23.47
N THR A 362 -21.45 -5.25 -23.99
CA THR A 362 -22.20 -6.50 -24.14
C THR A 362 -21.67 -7.52 -23.16
N LEU A 363 -22.43 -8.55 -22.83
CA LEU A 363 -21.95 -9.61 -21.96
C LEU A 363 -20.62 -10.21 -22.45
N LEU A 364 -20.49 -10.38 -23.77
CA LEU A 364 -19.25 -10.85 -24.37
C LEU A 364 -18.09 -9.87 -24.12
N ARG A 365 -18.30 -8.56 -24.29
CA ARG A 365 -17.27 -7.54 -24.01
C ARG A 365 -16.91 -7.48 -22.54
N LEU A 366 -17.89 -7.59 -21.62
CA LEU A 366 -17.62 -7.63 -20.19
C LEU A 366 -16.73 -8.83 -19.81
N LEU A 367 -16.85 -9.95 -20.51
CA LEU A 367 -16.04 -11.14 -20.27
C LEU A 367 -14.70 -11.16 -21.05
N THR A 368 -14.60 -10.49 -22.20
CA THR A 368 -13.42 -10.60 -23.10
C THR A 368 -12.59 -9.34 -23.23
N ALA A 369 -13.13 -8.14 -22.92
CA ALA A 369 -12.41 -6.88 -23.07
C ALA A 369 -11.48 -6.60 -21.87
N TRP A 370 -10.50 -7.48 -21.67
CA TRP A 370 -9.59 -7.41 -20.52
C TRP A 370 -8.61 -6.24 -20.65
N ARG A 371 -8.41 -5.56 -19.52
CA ARG A 371 -7.38 -4.55 -19.32
C ARG A 371 -6.83 -4.68 -17.90
N PHE A 372 -5.65 -5.26 -17.79
CA PHE A 372 -5.07 -5.62 -16.47
C PHE A 372 -4.85 -4.38 -15.61
N ASP A 373 -5.49 -4.35 -14.44
CA ASP A 373 -5.24 -3.34 -13.40
C ASP A 373 -3.93 -3.65 -12.68
N ILE A 374 -2.97 -2.73 -12.76
CA ILE A 374 -1.63 -2.94 -12.19
C ILE A 374 -1.68 -3.00 -10.67
N ILE A 375 -2.56 -2.25 -10.00
CA ILE A 375 -2.62 -2.20 -8.53
C ILE A 375 -3.41 -3.40 -7.99
N PHE A 376 -4.70 -3.48 -8.31
CA PHE A 376 -5.57 -4.51 -7.73
C PHE A 376 -5.33 -5.90 -8.33
N GLY A 377 -5.03 -5.96 -9.63
CA GLY A 377 -4.66 -7.22 -10.28
C GLY A 377 -3.36 -7.81 -9.72
N THR A 378 -2.33 -6.99 -9.56
CA THR A 378 -1.06 -7.42 -8.95
C THR A 378 -1.25 -7.79 -7.49
N LEU A 379 -2.04 -7.02 -6.72
CA LEU A 379 -2.39 -7.34 -5.34
C LEU A 379 -3.07 -8.70 -5.25
N ALA A 380 -4.09 -8.95 -6.07
CA ALA A 380 -4.82 -10.22 -6.08
C ALA A 380 -3.93 -11.42 -6.42
N ILE A 381 -3.05 -11.28 -7.43
CA ILE A 381 -2.08 -12.30 -7.80
C ILE A 381 -1.09 -12.55 -6.64
N ALA A 382 -0.54 -11.49 -6.05
CA ALA A 382 0.38 -11.60 -4.91
C ALA A 382 -0.29 -12.30 -3.72
N LEU A 383 -1.52 -11.94 -3.38
CA LEU A 383 -2.31 -12.57 -2.32
C LEU A 383 -2.57 -14.06 -2.61
N ALA A 384 -2.91 -14.42 -3.85
CA ALA A 384 -3.12 -15.80 -4.27
C ALA A 384 -1.81 -16.63 -4.16
N VAL A 385 -0.70 -16.10 -4.67
CA VAL A 385 0.62 -16.76 -4.62
C VAL A 385 1.09 -16.95 -3.19
N LEU A 386 1.04 -15.92 -2.35
CA LEU A 386 1.44 -16.00 -0.93
C LEU A 386 0.60 -17.02 -0.17
N TYR A 387 -0.69 -17.06 -0.43
CA TYR A 387 -1.60 -18.04 0.17
C TYR A 387 -1.24 -19.47 -0.24
N LEU A 388 -1.03 -19.72 -1.54
CA LEU A 388 -0.65 -21.04 -2.05
C LEU A 388 0.72 -21.51 -1.52
N LEU A 389 1.68 -20.57 -1.39
CA LEU A 389 2.97 -20.86 -0.73
C LEU A 389 2.78 -21.24 0.74
N GLY A 390 1.88 -20.58 1.46
CA GLY A 390 1.49 -20.93 2.82
C GLY A 390 0.90 -22.33 2.91
N VAL A 391 -0.05 -22.66 2.03
CA VAL A 391 -0.67 -24.01 1.95
C VAL A 391 0.38 -25.07 1.61
N ARG A 392 1.26 -24.82 0.62
CA ARG A 392 2.36 -25.72 0.26
C ARG A 392 3.28 -25.98 1.45
N ARG A 393 3.60 -24.96 2.22
CA ARG A 393 4.46 -25.08 3.41
C ARG A 393 3.82 -25.93 4.50
N LEU A 394 2.51 -25.78 4.75
CA LEU A 394 1.78 -26.65 5.69
C LEU A 394 1.76 -28.11 5.22
N LYS A 395 1.42 -28.35 3.96
CA LYS A 395 1.42 -29.69 3.38
C LYS A 395 2.81 -30.37 3.47
N ALA A 396 3.89 -29.61 3.23
CA ALA A 396 5.25 -30.11 3.35
C ALA A 396 5.64 -30.51 4.79
N ARG A 397 4.91 -30.00 5.81
CA ARG A 397 5.06 -30.39 7.23
C ARG A 397 4.11 -31.51 7.65
N GLY A 398 3.25 -32.02 6.76
CA GLY A 398 2.19 -32.98 7.11
C GLY A 398 0.94 -32.34 7.73
N ASP A 399 0.85 -31.03 7.81
CA ASP A 399 -0.29 -30.33 8.37
C ASP A 399 -1.49 -30.32 7.40
N ALA A 400 -2.68 -30.70 7.91
CA ALA A 400 -3.90 -30.62 7.12
C ALA A 400 -4.39 -29.18 6.96
N TRP A 401 -4.80 -28.83 5.75
CA TRP A 401 -5.48 -27.57 5.43
C TRP A 401 -6.72 -27.83 4.59
N PRO A 402 -7.91 -27.28 4.96
CA PRO A 402 -9.15 -27.52 4.22
C PRO A 402 -9.11 -26.94 2.81
N VAL A 403 -9.39 -27.79 1.80
CA VAL A 403 -9.39 -27.38 0.39
C VAL A 403 -10.42 -26.28 0.12
N GLY A 404 -11.60 -26.36 0.76
CA GLY A 404 -12.64 -25.34 0.60
C GLY A 404 -12.18 -23.90 0.97
N ARG A 405 -11.28 -23.75 1.96
CA ARG A 405 -10.68 -22.43 2.29
C ARG A 405 -9.77 -21.94 1.18
N THR A 406 -9.01 -22.85 0.55
CA THR A 406 -8.14 -22.48 -0.58
C THR A 406 -8.98 -22.05 -1.77
N ILE A 407 -10.06 -22.78 -2.08
CA ILE A 407 -10.98 -22.40 -3.16
C ILE A 407 -11.61 -21.04 -2.86
N ALA A 408 -12.12 -20.83 -1.65
CA ALA A 408 -12.72 -19.55 -1.28
C ALA A 408 -11.73 -18.37 -1.44
N TRP A 409 -10.49 -18.52 -0.95
CA TRP A 409 -9.47 -17.47 -1.11
C TRP A 409 -9.18 -17.16 -2.57
N LEU A 410 -9.00 -18.18 -3.40
CA LEU A 410 -8.73 -18.01 -4.83
C LEU A 410 -9.92 -17.40 -5.57
N LEU A 411 -11.15 -17.74 -5.19
CA LEU A 411 -12.35 -17.07 -5.70
C LEU A 411 -12.40 -15.60 -5.31
N GLY A 412 -12.02 -15.24 -4.08
CA GLY A 412 -11.89 -13.84 -3.66
C GLY A 412 -10.86 -13.07 -4.48
N CYS A 413 -9.67 -13.65 -4.69
CA CYS A 413 -8.66 -13.06 -5.55
C CYS A 413 -9.14 -12.94 -7.01
N LEU A 414 -9.81 -13.96 -7.54
CA LEU A 414 -10.38 -13.95 -8.89
C LEU A 414 -11.47 -12.88 -9.02
N THR A 415 -12.33 -12.71 -8.02
CA THR A 415 -13.35 -11.65 -8.00
C THR A 415 -12.71 -10.26 -8.09
N ILE A 416 -11.61 -10.01 -7.36
CA ILE A 416 -10.88 -8.74 -7.48
C ILE A 416 -10.36 -8.56 -8.91
N VAL A 417 -9.74 -9.58 -9.50
CA VAL A 417 -9.22 -9.51 -10.87
C VAL A 417 -10.34 -9.27 -11.88
N ILE A 418 -11.47 -9.95 -11.75
CA ILE A 418 -12.63 -9.74 -12.63
C ILE A 418 -13.17 -8.32 -12.48
N ALA A 419 -13.40 -7.86 -11.24
CA ALA A 419 -13.94 -6.52 -10.97
C ALA A 419 -13.05 -5.40 -11.51
N THR A 420 -11.72 -5.54 -11.47
CA THR A 420 -10.80 -4.46 -11.80
C THR A 420 -10.10 -4.59 -13.15
N SER A 421 -10.00 -5.81 -13.69
CA SER A 421 -9.16 -6.07 -14.89
C SER A 421 -9.93 -6.64 -16.07
N SER A 422 -11.18 -7.11 -15.89
CA SER A 422 -12.03 -7.54 -17.01
C SER A 422 -12.78 -6.38 -17.65
N GLY A 423 -13.70 -6.67 -18.55
CA GLY A 423 -14.60 -5.65 -19.10
C GLY A 423 -15.40 -4.92 -18.03
N PHE A 424 -15.69 -5.54 -16.88
CA PHE A 424 -16.30 -4.82 -15.75
C PHE A 424 -15.44 -3.64 -15.31
N GLY A 425 -14.15 -3.86 -15.00
CA GLY A 425 -13.24 -2.78 -14.64
C GLY A 425 -12.99 -1.76 -15.75
N ARG A 426 -12.97 -2.23 -17.03
CA ARG A 426 -12.77 -1.36 -18.19
C ARG A 426 -13.96 -0.42 -18.45
N TYR A 427 -15.19 -0.90 -18.30
CA TYR A 427 -16.40 -0.11 -18.55
C TYR A 427 -16.94 0.62 -17.31
N ALA A 428 -16.52 0.25 -16.11
CA ALA A 428 -16.98 0.87 -14.87
C ALA A 428 -16.87 2.41 -14.85
N PRO A 429 -15.77 3.05 -15.30
CA PRO A 429 -15.72 4.51 -15.34
C PRO A 429 -16.65 5.13 -16.40
N GLY A 430 -17.08 4.36 -17.41
CA GLY A 430 -17.94 4.86 -18.49
C GLY A 430 -19.43 4.71 -18.25
N MET A 431 -19.84 3.86 -17.28
CA MET A 431 -21.25 3.58 -17.00
C MET A 431 -21.51 3.40 -15.50
N PHE A 432 -22.51 4.07 -14.97
CA PHE A 432 -22.89 3.99 -13.56
C PHE A 432 -23.32 2.58 -13.14
N SER A 433 -24.08 1.87 -13.98
CA SER A 433 -24.55 0.51 -13.70
C SER A 433 -23.40 -0.48 -13.54
N ILE A 434 -22.41 -0.45 -14.44
CA ILE A 434 -21.22 -1.33 -14.38
C ILE A 434 -20.29 -0.92 -13.24
N HIS A 435 -20.16 0.38 -12.98
CA HIS A 435 -19.47 0.91 -11.82
C HIS A 435 -20.05 0.35 -10.51
N MET A 436 -21.37 0.37 -10.39
CA MET A 436 -22.05 -0.16 -9.22
C MET A 436 -21.84 -1.67 -9.06
N GLU A 437 -21.90 -2.44 -10.15
CA GLU A 437 -21.60 -3.89 -10.12
C GLU A 437 -20.17 -4.15 -9.62
N THR A 438 -19.20 -3.41 -10.16
CA THR A 438 -17.79 -3.50 -9.75
C THR A 438 -17.63 -3.24 -8.25
N HIS A 439 -18.31 -2.21 -7.72
CA HIS A 439 -18.27 -1.88 -6.30
C HIS A 439 -18.96 -2.93 -5.43
N MET A 440 -20.06 -3.53 -5.88
CA MET A 440 -20.69 -4.64 -5.17
C MET A 440 -19.76 -5.86 -5.12
N MET A 441 -19.08 -6.16 -6.23
CA MET A 441 -18.07 -7.24 -6.25
C MET A 441 -16.93 -6.96 -5.26
N LEU A 442 -16.41 -5.73 -5.20
CA LEU A 442 -15.28 -5.37 -4.33
C LEU A 442 -15.67 -5.22 -2.86
N SER A 443 -16.87 -4.71 -2.55
CA SER A 443 -17.30 -4.45 -1.16
C SER A 443 -17.93 -5.66 -0.48
N MET A 444 -18.55 -6.57 -1.25
CA MET A 444 -19.32 -7.67 -0.71
C MET A 444 -18.76 -9.04 -1.15
N LEU A 445 -18.70 -9.34 -2.43
CA LEU A 445 -18.38 -10.68 -2.91
C LEU A 445 -16.93 -11.08 -2.64
N ALA A 446 -15.97 -10.24 -3.04
CA ALA A 446 -14.55 -10.51 -2.83
C ALA A 446 -14.19 -10.63 -1.33
N PRO A 447 -14.62 -9.71 -0.44
CA PRO A 447 -14.34 -9.82 0.98
C PRO A 447 -14.93 -11.07 1.64
N VAL A 448 -16.15 -11.48 1.28
CA VAL A 448 -16.75 -12.71 1.81
C VAL A 448 -15.87 -13.92 1.49
N PHE A 449 -15.45 -14.08 0.23
CA PHE A 449 -14.59 -15.18 -0.17
C PHE A 449 -13.20 -15.09 0.48
N LEU A 450 -12.60 -13.92 0.57
CA LEU A 450 -11.32 -13.73 1.23
C LEU A 450 -11.37 -14.10 2.71
N VAL A 451 -12.41 -13.68 3.43
CA VAL A 451 -12.57 -14.02 4.85
C VAL A 451 -12.84 -15.51 5.03
N LEU A 452 -13.66 -16.13 4.16
CA LEU A 452 -13.88 -17.59 4.16
C LEU A 452 -12.59 -18.37 3.93
N GLY A 453 -11.62 -17.80 3.23
CA GLY A 453 -10.30 -18.38 3.01
C GLY A 453 -9.47 -18.54 4.28
N GLY A 454 -9.66 -17.72 5.32
CA GLY A 454 -8.96 -17.84 6.59
C GLY A 454 -7.46 -17.58 6.49
N ALA A 455 -7.07 -16.54 5.76
CA ALA A 455 -5.67 -16.25 5.45
C ALA A 455 -4.82 -15.91 6.68
N VAL A 456 -5.38 -15.24 7.67
CA VAL A 456 -4.67 -14.93 8.92
C VAL A 456 -4.31 -16.22 9.66
N THR A 457 -5.25 -17.16 9.76
CA THR A 457 -5.02 -18.49 10.36
C THR A 457 -3.95 -19.27 9.58
N LEU A 458 -4.02 -19.24 8.24
CA LEU A 458 -3.00 -19.87 7.38
C LEU A 458 -1.62 -19.28 7.65
N ALA A 459 -1.50 -17.96 7.61
CA ALA A 459 -0.25 -17.26 7.82
C ALA A 459 0.35 -17.55 9.21
N LEU A 460 -0.47 -17.50 10.27
CA LEU A 460 -0.03 -17.81 11.63
C LEU A 460 0.44 -19.26 11.82
N ARG A 461 -0.07 -20.21 11.01
CA ARG A 461 0.38 -21.60 11.00
C ARG A 461 1.60 -21.82 10.11
N ALA A 462 1.64 -21.16 8.94
CA ALA A 462 2.69 -21.36 7.95
C ALA A 462 3.98 -20.60 8.29
N LEU A 463 3.91 -19.41 8.87
CA LEU A 463 5.07 -18.60 9.22
C LEU A 463 5.83 -19.18 10.41
N PRO A 464 7.18 -19.06 10.45
CA PRO A 464 7.97 -19.53 11.56
C PRO A 464 7.65 -18.71 12.82
N VAL A 465 7.60 -19.41 13.95
CA VAL A 465 7.48 -18.78 15.27
C VAL A 465 8.85 -18.22 15.65
N ALA A 466 8.91 -16.98 16.12
CA ALA A 466 10.10 -16.47 16.78
C ALA A 466 10.37 -17.32 18.03
N GLY A 467 11.62 -17.80 18.19
CA GLY A 467 12.01 -18.51 19.40
C GLY A 467 11.81 -17.62 20.64
N LYS A 468 11.88 -18.23 21.86
CA LYS A 468 11.62 -17.53 23.13
C LYS A 468 12.46 -16.26 23.29
N ASP A 469 13.65 -16.25 22.70
CA ASP A 469 14.60 -15.12 22.68
C ASP A 469 14.93 -14.65 21.26
N GLY A 470 14.20 -15.16 20.26
CA GLY A 470 14.40 -14.81 18.86
C GLY A 470 13.78 -13.46 18.47
N PRO A 471 14.31 -12.82 17.42
CA PRO A 471 13.80 -11.56 16.91
C PRO A 471 12.39 -11.74 16.31
N PRO A 472 11.45 -10.81 16.56
CA PRO A 472 10.11 -10.88 15.98
C PRO A 472 10.19 -10.87 14.45
N GLY A 473 9.38 -11.73 13.84
CA GLY A 473 9.29 -11.91 12.39
C GLY A 473 7.90 -11.57 11.85
N PRO A 474 7.62 -11.93 10.58
CA PRO A 474 6.34 -11.63 9.93
C PRO A 474 5.12 -12.18 10.69
N ARG A 475 5.26 -13.31 11.40
CA ARG A 475 4.19 -13.89 12.22
C ARG A 475 3.83 -12.98 13.40
N GLU A 476 4.83 -12.50 14.10
CA GLU A 476 4.68 -11.62 15.26
C GLU A 476 4.16 -10.24 14.83
N TRP A 477 4.58 -9.74 13.68
CA TRP A 477 4.08 -8.50 13.09
C TRP A 477 2.59 -8.62 12.74
N LEU A 478 2.19 -9.73 12.11
CA LEU A 478 0.78 -10.01 11.81
C LEU A 478 -0.07 -10.06 13.10
N LEU A 479 0.44 -10.74 14.15
CA LEU A 479 -0.23 -10.78 15.45
C LEU A 479 -0.37 -9.38 16.08
N ALA A 480 0.65 -8.54 15.94
CA ALA A 480 0.63 -7.17 16.43
C ALA A 480 -0.43 -6.33 15.71
N ILE A 481 -0.53 -6.46 14.37
CA ILE A 481 -1.57 -5.79 13.58
C ILE A 481 -2.95 -6.25 14.02
N VAL A 482 -3.19 -7.56 14.08
CA VAL A 482 -4.50 -8.12 14.47
C VAL A 482 -4.91 -7.68 15.86
N ARG A 483 -3.96 -7.61 16.81
CA ARG A 483 -4.23 -7.22 18.21
C ARG A 483 -4.16 -5.72 18.46
N SER A 484 -3.87 -4.90 17.44
CA SER A 484 -3.70 -3.46 17.57
C SER A 484 -4.99 -2.77 18.08
N PRO A 485 -4.87 -1.60 18.73
CA PRO A 485 -6.04 -0.78 19.08
C PRO A 485 -6.85 -0.38 17.86
N VAL A 486 -6.17 -0.11 16.71
CA VAL A 486 -6.81 0.24 15.45
C VAL A 486 -7.68 -0.90 14.95
N SER A 487 -7.14 -2.14 14.87
CA SER A 487 -7.94 -3.31 14.47
C SER A 487 -9.12 -3.55 15.40
N ARG A 488 -8.94 -3.36 16.71
CA ARG A 488 -10.03 -3.47 17.70
C ARG A 488 -11.12 -2.41 17.52
N PHE A 489 -10.75 -1.20 17.15
CA PHE A 489 -11.68 -0.11 16.88
C PHE A 489 -12.45 -0.37 15.57
N LEU A 490 -11.74 -0.65 14.47
CA LEU A 490 -12.34 -0.87 13.16
C LEU A 490 -13.25 -2.11 13.12
N THR A 491 -12.90 -3.18 13.84
CA THR A 491 -13.73 -4.40 13.93
C THR A 491 -14.78 -4.35 15.05
N HIS A 492 -14.98 -3.18 15.68
CA HIS A 492 -16.10 -3.01 16.60
C HIS A 492 -17.42 -3.10 15.82
N PRO A 493 -18.43 -3.88 16.26
CA PRO A 493 -19.63 -4.14 15.48
C PRO A 493 -20.30 -2.89 14.90
N VAL A 494 -20.50 -1.88 15.76
CA VAL A 494 -21.13 -0.62 15.33
C VAL A 494 -20.23 0.15 14.34
N VAL A 495 -18.91 0.22 14.60
CA VAL A 495 -17.97 0.94 13.72
C VAL A 495 -17.88 0.25 12.36
N ALA A 496 -17.73 -1.09 12.35
CA ALA A 496 -17.67 -1.86 11.12
C ALA A 496 -18.97 -1.74 10.31
N LEU A 497 -20.14 -1.78 10.96
CA LEU A 497 -21.43 -1.60 10.31
C LEU A 497 -21.59 -0.18 9.73
N VAL A 498 -21.28 0.85 10.52
CA VAL A 498 -21.37 2.25 10.08
C VAL A 498 -20.42 2.53 8.93
N LEU A 499 -19.18 2.03 8.98
CA LEU A 499 -18.25 2.16 7.88
C LEU A 499 -18.75 1.45 6.64
N PHE A 500 -19.24 0.21 6.77
CA PHE A 500 -19.70 -0.59 5.64
C PHE A 500 -20.90 0.01 4.94
N VAL A 501 -21.93 0.37 5.68
CA VAL A 501 -23.17 0.94 5.14
C VAL A 501 -23.02 2.42 4.82
N GLY A 502 -22.49 3.20 5.77
CA GLY A 502 -22.39 4.66 5.67
C GLY A 502 -21.50 5.13 4.53
N SER A 503 -20.49 4.32 4.15
CA SER A 503 -19.61 4.64 3.02
C SER A 503 -20.37 4.85 1.72
N PHE A 504 -21.38 4.04 1.42
CA PHE A 504 -22.19 4.19 0.22
C PHE A 504 -22.95 5.53 0.23
N TYR A 505 -23.61 5.84 1.34
CA TYR A 505 -24.37 7.08 1.46
C TYR A 505 -23.49 8.32 1.39
N VAL A 506 -22.37 8.30 2.12
CA VAL A 506 -21.42 9.41 2.11
C VAL A 506 -20.82 9.60 0.72
N LEU A 507 -20.39 8.54 0.06
CA LEU A 507 -19.76 8.66 -1.25
C LEU A 507 -20.73 9.19 -2.31
N TYR A 508 -21.91 8.57 -2.45
CA TYR A 508 -22.79 8.84 -3.60
C TYR A 508 -23.70 10.06 -3.41
N PHE A 509 -23.96 10.48 -2.16
CA PHE A 509 -24.89 11.60 -1.90
C PHE A 509 -24.24 12.87 -1.36
N SER A 510 -22.89 12.91 -1.18
CA SER A 510 -22.19 14.11 -0.70
C SER A 510 -21.42 14.87 -1.78
N GLY A 511 -21.47 14.42 -3.05
CA GLY A 511 -20.63 14.96 -4.13
C GLY A 511 -19.19 14.42 -4.17
N LEU A 512 -18.80 13.52 -3.23
CA LEU A 512 -17.48 12.88 -3.27
C LEU A 512 -17.33 11.95 -4.47
N PHE A 513 -18.41 11.41 -4.97
CA PHE A 513 -18.42 10.56 -6.15
C PHE A 513 -18.00 11.33 -7.41
N ASP A 514 -18.50 12.57 -7.59
CA ASP A 514 -18.10 13.43 -8.70
C ASP A 514 -16.60 13.68 -8.70
N VAL A 515 -16.01 13.97 -7.51
CA VAL A 515 -14.57 14.12 -7.36
C VAL A 515 -13.82 12.82 -7.67
N ALA A 516 -14.40 11.68 -7.27
CA ALA A 516 -13.78 10.37 -7.50
C ALA A 516 -13.80 9.95 -8.96
N LEU A 517 -14.81 10.35 -9.74
CA LEU A 517 -14.86 10.11 -11.18
C LEU A 517 -13.82 10.94 -11.94
N ASP A 518 -13.67 12.22 -11.59
CA ASP A 518 -12.74 13.13 -12.27
C ASP A 518 -11.26 12.83 -11.97
N LYS A 519 -10.97 12.14 -10.86
CA LYS A 519 -9.60 11.96 -10.36
C LYS A 519 -9.23 10.50 -10.29
N HIS A 520 -8.28 10.07 -11.09
CA HIS A 520 -7.79 8.67 -11.10
C HIS A 520 -7.40 8.17 -9.69
N TRP A 521 -6.68 8.98 -8.90
CA TRP A 521 -6.28 8.61 -7.54
C TRP A 521 -7.46 8.41 -6.59
N ALA A 522 -8.51 9.22 -6.75
CA ALA A 522 -9.70 9.13 -5.90
C ALA A 522 -10.50 7.86 -6.22
N HIS A 523 -10.58 7.49 -7.51
CA HIS A 523 -11.17 6.23 -7.95
C HIS A 523 -10.39 5.00 -7.40
N LEU A 524 -9.05 5.04 -7.42
CA LEU A 524 -8.23 4.00 -6.79
C LEU A 524 -8.47 3.89 -5.29
N LEU A 525 -8.53 5.03 -4.60
CA LEU A 525 -8.80 5.08 -3.16
C LEU A 525 -10.19 4.55 -2.83
N MET A 526 -11.18 4.84 -3.67
CA MET A 526 -12.56 4.36 -3.55
C MET A 526 -12.61 2.83 -3.66
N ASN A 527 -11.99 2.24 -4.66
CA ASN A 527 -11.90 0.78 -4.82
C ASN A 527 -11.20 0.11 -3.63
N ALA A 528 -10.07 0.68 -3.17
CA ALA A 528 -9.34 0.21 -2.00
C ALA A 528 -10.20 0.30 -0.72
N HIS A 529 -10.93 1.40 -0.56
CA HIS A 529 -11.83 1.63 0.57
C HIS A 529 -12.93 0.57 0.63
N PHE A 530 -13.66 0.34 -0.46
CA PHE A 530 -14.73 -0.66 -0.48
C PHE A 530 -14.24 -2.07 -0.21
N LEU A 531 -13.12 -2.47 -0.81
CA LEU A 531 -12.52 -3.77 -0.55
C LEU A 531 -12.11 -3.92 0.93
N LEU A 532 -11.48 -2.90 1.50
CA LEU A 532 -11.02 -2.91 2.89
C LEU A 532 -12.18 -2.89 3.89
N VAL A 533 -13.17 -2.03 3.68
CA VAL A 533 -14.32 -1.89 4.59
C VAL A 533 -15.19 -3.14 4.54
N GLY A 534 -15.40 -3.73 3.36
CA GLY A 534 -16.05 -5.02 3.23
C GLY A 534 -15.31 -6.11 4.01
N TYR A 535 -13.97 -6.19 3.88
CA TYR A 535 -13.17 -7.16 4.63
C TYR A 535 -13.28 -6.93 6.16
N ILE A 536 -13.21 -5.68 6.62
CA ILE A 536 -13.35 -5.31 8.05
C ILE A 536 -14.72 -5.70 8.59
N PHE A 537 -15.78 -5.53 7.80
CA PHE A 537 -17.15 -5.89 8.20
C PHE A 537 -17.33 -7.42 8.29
N TYR A 538 -16.94 -8.16 7.24
CA TYR A 538 -17.15 -9.61 7.19
C TYR A 538 -16.18 -10.40 8.07
N TRP A 539 -15.03 -9.85 8.42
CA TRP A 539 -14.05 -10.55 9.28
C TRP A 539 -14.63 -10.98 10.64
N PRO A 540 -15.19 -10.11 11.50
CA PRO A 540 -15.82 -10.53 12.76
C PRO A 540 -17.13 -11.29 12.54
N VAL A 541 -17.87 -11.02 11.46
CA VAL A 541 -19.14 -11.67 11.13
C VAL A 541 -18.91 -13.15 10.80
N ILE A 542 -18.08 -13.46 9.84
CA ILE A 542 -17.77 -14.85 9.44
C ILE A 542 -16.92 -15.54 10.51
N GLY A 543 -15.94 -14.85 11.10
CA GLY A 543 -15.23 -15.29 12.31
C GLY A 543 -14.38 -16.55 12.15
N ILE A 544 -13.89 -16.87 10.93
CA ILE A 544 -12.99 -18.01 10.67
C ILE A 544 -11.59 -17.69 11.21
N ASP A 545 -11.12 -16.50 10.95
CA ASP A 545 -9.84 -16.01 11.44
C ASP A 545 -9.96 -15.42 12.86
N PRO A 546 -8.86 -15.43 13.64
CA PRO A 546 -8.84 -14.80 14.96
C PRO A 546 -9.10 -13.30 14.81
N ALA A 547 -10.32 -12.87 15.14
CA ALA A 547 -10.70 -11.47 15.20
C ALA A 547 -10.30 -10.85 16.56
N PRO A 548 -10.03 -9.53 16.62
CA PRO A 548 -9.73 -8.83 17.86
C PRO A 548 -10.83 -8.96 18.93
N ARG A 549 -12.08 -9.09 18.50
CA ARG A 549 -13.25 -9.40 19.33
C ARG A 549 -14.00 -10.58 18.75
N ARG A 550 -14.27 -11.60 19.55
CA ARG A 550 -15.14 -12.72 19.18
C ARG A 550 -16.57 -12.33 19.44
N LEU A 551 -17.40 -12.37 18.43
CA LEU A 551 -18.83 -12.11 18.53
C LEU A 551 -19.59 -13.42 18.73
N PRO A 552 -20.62 -13.46 19.61
CA PRO A 552 -21.53 -14.60 19.69
C PRO A 552 -22.32 -14.74 18.38
N HIS A 553 -22.82 -15.94 18.09
CA HIS A 553 -23.51 -16.23 16.81
C HIS A 553 -24.69 -15.30 16.55
N LEU A 554 -25.49 -15.01 17.59
CA LEU A 554 -26.62 -14.07 17.48
C LEU A 554 -26.19 -12.64 17.11
N ALA A 555 -25.07 -12.14 17.65
CA ALA A 555 -24.57 -10.80 17.31
C ALA A 555 -24.04 -10.74 15.88
N ARG A 556 -23.44 -11.81 15.37
CA ARG A 556 -23.00 -11.90 13.96
C ARG A 556 -24.20 -11.85 13.02
N LEU A 557 -25.22 -12.63 13.33
CA LEU A 557 -26.48 -12.64 12.58
C LEU A 557 -27.16 -11.26 12.64
N GLY A 558 -27.19 -10.65 13.82
CA GLY A 558 -27.72 -9.28 14.03
C GLY A 558 -27.00 -8.23 13.17
N MET A 559 -25.68 -8.32 13.00
CA MET A 559 -24.92 -7.40 12.12
C MET A 559 -25.34 -7.55 10.66
N VAL A 560 -25.51 -8.78 10.17
CA VAL A 560 -25.96 -9.06 8.80
C VAL A 560 -27.36 -8.50 8.60
N PHE A 561 -28.31 -8.81 9.50
CA PHE A 561 -29.66 -8.29 9.39
C PHE A 561 -29.75 -6.77 9.54
N ALA A 562 -28.89 -6.17 10.37
CA ALA A 562 -28.85 -4.71 10.49
C ALA A 562 -28.33 -4.02 9.23
N SER A 563 -27.45 -4.67 8.44
CA SER A 563 -26.95 -4.06 7.19
C SER A 563 -27.96 -4.12 6.03
N LEU A 564 -28.86 -5.11 6.02
CA LEU A 564 -29.81 -5.37 4.92
C LEU A 564 -30.71 -4.17 4.58
N PRO A 565 -31.47 -3.57 5.54
CA PRO A 565 -32.37 -2.48 5.21
C PRO A 565 -31.67 -1.28 4.60
N PHE A 566 -30.51 -0.92 5.16
CA PHE A 566 -29.75 0.22 4.68
C PHE A 566 -29.21 -0.01 3.26
N HIS A 567 -28.76 -1.22 2.97
CA HIS A 567 -28.29 -1.57 1.64
C HIS A 567 -29.45 -1.57 0.63
N ALA A 568 -30.59 -2.12 1.00
CA ALA A 568 -31.80 -2.10 0.18
C ALA A 568 -32.29 -0.65 -0.07
N PHE A 569 -32.36 0.17 0.98
CA PHE A 569 -32.76 1.58 0.84
C PHE A 569 -31.80 2.38 -0.04
N PHE A 570 -30.50 2.11 0.02
CA PHE A 570 -29.53 2.75 -0.86
C PHE A 570 -29.87 2.50 -2.33
N GLY A 571 -30.14 1.24 -2.72
CA GLY A 571 -30.53 0.91 -4.08
C GLY A 571 -31.88 1.54 -4.49
N VAL A 572 -32.87 1.51 -3.59
CA VAL A 572 -34.21 2.13 -3.83
C VAL A 572 -34.08 3.64 -4.03
N ILE A 573 -33.27 4.33 -3.23
CA ILE A 573 -33.02 5.77 -3.38
C ILE A 573 -32.44 6.05 -4.76
N LEU A 574 -31.38 5.31 -5.18
CA LEU A 574 -30.77 5.47 -6.50
C LEU A 574 -31.77 5.24 -7.64
N MET A 575 -32.64 4.23 -7.55
CA MET A 575 -33.70 3.98 -8.55
C MET A 575 -34.75 5.07 -8.59
N SER A 576 -35.01 5.76 -7.48
CA SER A 576 -36.04 6.79 -7.37
C SER A 576 -35.54 8.20 -7.68
N MET A 577 -34.21 8.38 -7.76
CA MET A 577 -33.62 9.70 -8.07
C MET A 577 -33.97 10.14 -9.49
N THR A 578 -34.23 11.43 -9.64
CA THR A 578 -34.38 12.10 -10.94
C THR A 578 -33.18 12.94 -11.32
N THR A 579 -32.26 13.15 -10.39
CA THR A 579 -30.97 13.81 -10.62
C THR A 579 -29.90 12.78 -10.93
N ILE A 580 -29.06 13.07 -11.91
CA ILE A 580 -27.99 12.17 -12.34
C ILE A 580 -26.74 12.47 -11.50
N ILE A 581 -26.21 11.44 -10.85
CA ILE A 581 -24.97 11.50 -10.10
C ILE A 581 -23.79 11.41 -11.09
N GLY A 582 -22.83 12.33 -11.01
CA GLY A 582 -21.70 12.38 -11.95
C GLY A 582 -22.09 12.86 -13.36
N GLU A 583 -23.23 13.55 -13.51
CA GLU A 583 -23.75 13.95 -14.82
C GLU A 583 -22.71 14.63 -15.71
N ARG A 584 -21.99 15.62 -15.15
CA ARG A 584 -20.95 16.36 -15.89
C ARG A 584 -19.86 15.46 -16.45
N PHE A 585 -19.45 14.48 -15.69
CA PHE A 585 -18.41 13.53 -16.08
C PHE A 585 -18.91 12.62 -17.22
N TYR A 586 -20.07 11.97 -17.04
CA TYR A 586 -20.62 11.05 -18.03
C TYR A 586 -20.99 11.75 -19.35
N GLN A 587 -21.53 12.96 -19.29
CA GLN A 587 -21.79 13.78 -20.49
C GLN A 587 -20.48 14.18 -21.18
N GLY A 588 -19.43 14.52 -20.39
CA GLY A 588 -18.10 14.88 -20.89
C GLY A 588 -17.40 13.76 -21.65
N LEU A 589 -17.71 12.50 -21.37
CA LEU A 589 -17.18 11.35 -22.13
C LEU A 589 -17.73 11.30 -23.56
N GLY A 590 -18.90 11.85 -23.85
CA GLY A 590 -19.47 11.90 -25.19
C GLY A 590 -19.74 10.53 -25.82
N LEU A 591 -20.06 9.51 -25.01
CA LEU A 591 -20.27 8.13 -25.50
C LEU A 591 -21.59 8.02 -26.27
N SER A 592 -21.52 7.88 -27.59
CA SER A 592 -22.69 7.85 -28.49
C SER A 592 -23.70 6.73 -28.20
N TRP A 593 -23.31 5.72 -27.47
CA TRP A 593 -24.11 4.56 -27.09
C TRP A 593 -24.64 4.63 -25.65
N ALA A 594 -24.26 5.63 -24.84
CA ALA A 594 -24.67 5.82 -23.45
C ALA A 594 -25.57 7.08 -23.31
N ASN A 595 -26.68 7.14 -24.05
CA ASN A 595 -27.53 8.33 -24.11
C ASN A 595 -28.53 8.42 -22.95
N ASP A 596 -28.91 7.31 -22.32
CA ASP A 596 -29.84 7.27 -21.20
C ASP A 596 -29.09 7.13 -19.86
N LEU A 597 -28.48 8.22 -19.41
CA LEU A 597 -27.73 8.25 -18.16
C LEU A 597 -28.62 8.01 -16.93
N LEU A 598 -29.88 8.48 -16.95
CA LEU A 598 -30.79 8.27 -15.84
C LEU A 598 -31.24 6.81 -15.76
N GLY A 599 -31.58 6.20 -16.89
CA GLY A 599 -31.90 4.78 -16.94
C GLY A 599 -30.71 3.89 -16.53
N ASP A 600 -29.50 4.26 -16.91
CA ASP A 600 -28.27 3.57 -16.47
C ASP A 600 -28.06 3.71 -14.95
N GLN A 601 -28.32 4.88 -14.36
CA GLN A 601 -28.27 5.08 -12.91
C GLN A 601 -29.33 4.24 -12.19
N GLN A 602 -30.55 4.22 -12.70
CA GLN A 602 -31.64 3.42 -12.14
C GLN A 602 -31.32 1.93 -12.21
N LEU A 603 -30.73 1.46 -13.32
CA LEU A 603 -30.22 0.10 -13.45
C LEU A 603 -29.12 -0.17 -12.40
N GLY A 604 -28.18 0.77 -12.21
CA GLY A 604 -27.15 0.68 -11.16
C GLY A 604 -27.74 0.59 -9.76
N GLY A 605 -28.83 1.33 -9.48
CA GLY A 605 -29.58 1.21 -8.23
C GLY A 605 -30.20 -0.17 -8.05
N GLY A 606 -30.78 -0.75 -9.11
CA GLY A 606 -31.31 -2.11 -9.12
C GLY A 606 -30.24 -3.16 -8.89
N ILE A 607 -29.06 -3.01 -9.50
CA ILE A 607 -27.90 -3.86 -9.28
C ILE A 607 -27.44 -3.77 -7.82
N ALA A 608 -27.30 -2.57 -7.27
CA ALA A 608 -26.92 -2.38 -5.87
C ALA A 608 -27.90 -3.09 -4.93
N TRP A 609 -29.20 -3.00 -5.20
CA TRP A 609 -30.23 -3.68 -4.41
C TRP A 609 -30.11 -5.22 -4.51
N ALA A 610 -29.99 -5.76 -5.72
CA ALA A 610 -30.01 -7.20 -5.96
C ALA A 610 -28.64 -7.88 -5.64
N ALA A 611 -27.52 -7.24 -5.99
CA ALA A 611 -26.18 -7.82 -5.82
C ALA A 611 -25.80 -8.05 -4.36
N GLY A 612 -26.44 -7.35 -3.41
CA GLY A 612 -26.24 -7.58 -1.98
C GLY A 612 -26.77 -8.94 -1.49
N GLU A 613 -27.77 -9.51 -2.15
CA GLU A 613 -28.45 -10.73 -1.69
C GLU A 613 -27.55 -11.97 -1.78
N LEU A 614 -26.82 -12.15 -2.89
CA LEU A 614 -25.99 -13.34 -3.11
C LEU A 614 -24.87 -13.50 -2.06
N PRO A 615 -24.04 -12.49 -1.76
CA PRO A 615 -23.04 -12.57 -0.70
C PRO A 615 -23.66 -12.83 0.68
N LEU A 616 -24.82 -12.23 0.95
CA LEU A 616 -25.52 -12.41 2.23
C LEU A 616 -26.03 -13.83 2.41
N VAL A 617 -26.57 -14.45 1.37
CA VAL A 617 -26.96 -15.88 1.40
C VAL A 617 -25.74 -16.76 1.69
N ILE A 618 -24.60 -16.51 1.05
CA ILE A 618 -23.35 -17.23 1.30
C ILE A 618 -22.92 -17.09 2.78
N VAL A 619 -22.98 -15.87 3.32
CA VAL A 619 -22.65 -15.60 4.72
C VAL A 619 -23.64 -16.30 5.66
N LEU A 620 -24.94 -16.23 5.38
CA LEU A 620 -25.97 -16.86 6.18
C LEU A 620 -25.76 -18.38 6.24
N ILE A 621 -25.52 -19.02 5.09
CA ILE A 621 -25.20 -20.45 5.02
C ILE A 621 -23.94 -20.77 5.83
N ALA A 622 -22.89 -19.97 5.69
CA ALA A 622 -21.66 -20.15 6.46
C ALA A 622 -21.88 -20.03 7.98
N LEU A 623 -22.71 -19.08 8.42
CA LEU A 623 -23.06 -18.90 9.83
C LEU A 623 -23.92 -20.06 10.36
N LEU A 624 -24.91 -20.54 9.60
CA LEU A 624 -25.75 -21.67 9.97
C LEU A 624 -24.92 -22.95 10.11
N ILE A 625 -24.01 -23.22 9.17
CA ILE A 625 -23.10 -24.37 9.26
C ILE A 625 -22.18 -24.26 10.48
N GLN A 626 -21.67 -23.06 10.77
CA GLN A 626 -20.83 -22.86 11.95
C GLN A 626 -21.61 -23.07 13.25
N TRP A 627 -22.82 -22.56 13.31
CA TRP A 627 -23.70 -22.72 14.48
C TRP A 627 -24.05 -24.16 14.71
N ALA A 628 -24.57 -24.88 13.70
CA ALA A 628 -24.88 -26.29 13.83
C ALA A 628 -23.66 -27.13 14.32
N ARG A 629 -22.47 -26.85 13.78
CA ARG A 629 -21.24 -27.53 14.24
C ARG A 629 -20.81 -27.13 15.65
N ALA A 630 -21.13 -25.92 16.10
CA ALA A 630 -20.84 -25.49 17.45
C ALA A 630 -21.75 -26.16 18.48
N ASP A 631 -23.05 -26.24 18.17
CA ASP A 631 -24.05 -26.92 18.98
C ASP A 631 -23.75 -28.43 19.09
N GLU A 632 -23.41 -29.10 17.98
CA GLU A 632 -23.02 -30.52 18.00
C GLU A 632 -21.79 -30.77 18.90
N ARG A 633 -20.80 -29.87 18.87
CA ARG A 633 -19.62 -30.00 19.73
C ARG A 633 -19.94 -29.76 21.20
N GLU A 634 -20.80 -28.81 21.46
CA GLU A 634 -21.24 -28.55 22.85
C GLU A 634 -22.07 -29.71 23.39
N ALA A 635 -23.03 -30.23 22.61
CA ALA A 635 -23.79 -31.43 22.96
C ALA A 635 -22.86 -32.62 23.29
N LYS A 636 -21.90 -32.93 22.41
CA LYS A 636 -20.91 -33.98 22.64
C LYS A 636 -19.99 -33.74 23.85
N ARG A 637 -19.79 -32.48 24.22
CA ARG A 637 -19.01 -32.11 25.41
C ARG A 637 -19.83 -32.30 26.69
N GLN A 638 -21.11 -31.92 26.65
CA GLN A 638 -22.05 -32.09 27.76
C GLN A 638 -22.30 -33.58 28.00
N ASP A 639 -22.54 -34.37 26.92
CA ASP A 639 -22.71 -35.81 27.03
C ASP A 639 -21.49 -36.48 27.69
N ARG A 640 -20.26 -36.12 27.25
CA ARG A 640 -19.03 -36.65 27.87
C ARG A 640 -18.86 -36.22 29.30
N LYS A 641 -19.32 -35.03 29.69
CA LYS A 641 -19.27 -34.53 31.05
C LYS A 641 -20.26 -35.30 31.94
N ALA A 642 -21.48 -35.52 31.43
CA ALA A 642 -22.50 -36.30 32.10
C ALA A 642 -22.05 -37.76 32.32
N ASP A 643 -21.41 -38.38 31.30
CA ASP A 643 -20.84 -39.74 31.37
C ASP A 643 -19.70 -39.86 32.40
N THR A 644 -18.91 -38.76 32.63
CA THR A 644 -17.69 -38.80 33.48
C THR A 644 -17.96 -38.35 34.93
N GLU A 645 -18.83 -37.36 35.14
CA GLU A 645 -19.06 -36.71 36.45
C GLU A 645 -20.44 -37.05 37.05
N GLY A 646 -21.27 -37.87 36.35
CA GLY A 646 -22.69 -38.05 36.64
C GLY A 646 -23.54 -36.87 36.16
N ASP A 647 -24.83 -37.13 35.89
CA ASP A 647 -25.74 -36.08 35.37
C ASP A 647 -26.32 -35.23 36.52
N THR A 648 -25.38 -34.56 37.26
CA THR A 648 -25.70 -33.80 38.46
C THR A 648 -26.68 -32.64 38.22
N GLU A 649 -26.68 -32.04 37.00
CA GLU A 649 -27.64 -30.99 36.63
C GLU A 649 -29.06 -31.58 36.47
N ARG A 650 -29.18 -32.73 35.84
CA ARG A 650 -30.46 -33.44 35.70
C ARG A 650 -30.98 -33.99 37.02
N GLU A 651 -30.09 -34.48 37.86
CA GLU A 651 -30.44 -34.89 39.24
C GLU A 651 -30.93 -33.71 40.08
N ALA A 652 -30.26 -32.55 40.01
CA ALA A 652 -30.67 -31.32 40.67
C ALA A 652 -32.00 -30.79 40.14
N TYR A 653 -32.21 -30.84 38.79
CA TYR A 653 -33.48 -30.46 38.16
C TYR A 653 -34.60 -31.39 38.56
N ASN A 654 -34.38 -32.71 38.56
CA ASN A 654 -35.38 -33.70 39.02
C ASN A 654 -35.68 -33.60 40.53
N ALA A 655 -34.69 -33.22 41.33
CA ALA A 655 -34.90 -32.91 42.75
C ALA A 655 -35.77 -31.65 42.93
N MET A 656 -35.51 -30.60 42.16
CA MET A 656 -36.34 -29.39 42.15
C MET A 656 -37.76 -29.66 41.71
N LEU A 657 -38.00 -30.49 40.67
CA LEU A 657 -39.32 -30.86 40.21
C LEU A 657 -40.08 -31.67 41.29
N ARG A 658 -39.40 -32.57 42.00
CA ARG A 658 -39.99 -33.31 43.15
C ARG A 658 -40.41 -32.37 44.26
N ASP A 659 -39.54 -31.42 44.65
CA ASP A 659 -39.85 -30.42 45.66
C ASP A 659 -41.04 -29.51 45.27
N LEU A 660 -41.16 -29.13 44.01
CA LEU A 660 -42.30 -28.40 43.48
C LEU A 660 -43.60 -29.24 43.50
N SER A 661 -43.50 -30.54 43.17
CA SER A 661 -44.68 -31.43 43.16
C SER A 661 -45.16 -31.80 44.58
N GLU A 662 -44.26 -31.72 45.58
CA GLU A 662 -44.61 -31.93 46.99
C GLU A 662 -45.22 -30.67 47.64
N ARG A 663 -45.02 -29.50 47.04
CA ARG A 663 -45.61 -28.23 47.47
C ARG A 663 -46.92 -27.83 46.81
N SER A 664 -47.30 -28.53 45.75
CA SER A 664 -48.59 -28.41 45.06
C SER A 664 -49.61 -29.42 45.56
#